data_7e8a2f5432c47f75a67fe5a73d8ce149
#
_entry.id   7e8a2f5432c47f75a67fe5a73d8ce149
#
_cell.length_a   1.000
_cell.length_b   1.000
_cell.length_c   1.000
_cell.angle_alpha   90.00
_cell.angle_beta   90.00
_cell.angle_gamma   90.00
#
_symmetry.space_group_name_H-M   'P 1'
#
loop_
_entity.id
_entity.type
_entity.pdbx_description
1 polymer ?
#
loop_
_entity_poly.entity_id
_entity_poly.type
_entity_poly.pdbx_seq_one_letter_code
_entity_poly.pdbx_strand_id
1 'polypeptide(L)'
;MKYSFIRYAADNFAEVFYITKIKKKMVNLFQYNTRRLFIFINRKIITFLFTLLIIPCFFSCDSSNYNQQISVDGLQEPVEILRDQWGINHIYAKNQHDLFFAQGYAAAKDRLFQFEIWRRQATGTVAEILGEKELKRDIGTRLFKFRGDLTQELNHYHEDGVEIITAYTNGVNAYIEEVLGTPDQLPIEFKLLNIVPEKWTPDVVISRHQGLLGNIGEELRIGRAVAKLGVKTVKDLSWFHPKDPDINLDPSIDKDLLFDDILELYNAYRKVVRFQDSDIQPEYRTSENVNALLVLNEGKDDPFSIGSNNWVVSGALMADGNTYMANDPHRTIAVPSLRYMTHLVAPGWNVIGGGEPEIPGVSIGHNEYGSWGLTVFRTDGEDMYIYNLNPNNSNQYKYNGEWVNMTIISETIKVKGKDDISVDLKYTKHGPVTYVDKVHNIAYAIRCAWLEPGGSPYLASLRMDQSKTWEEFREACNYSHIPGENMIWADKEGNIGWQAVGIAPIRTNFSGLVPVPGDGRYEWDGYLPINEKPNTLNPPEGFFATANQNVTPNDYKRWNAIGFSWSDPYRGDRVNEVLGSAKKITMDDMKALQVDYLSIPARILIPLLDGLSFAGKSAEAKNKLNGWDYKLEPNSIEAAIYVAFENQIRLLANHKFIPETGKDFITSIQMKKLLDWIITPDDRFGSNPILGRDQFLSKAFNKGIKYLEETLGDDLNNWQYGQEKFKHTYMAHALGKFVNEETKAKLDIGPLPRGGNAYTPGSTGGNNRQSSGASFRMIVNTGNWDDAVSTNGPGQSGNPESPFYSNLFEPWAKDQYFPVYYSRIKIDSVTVNKTLLNPKK
;
A
#
# COMPACT_ATOMS: atom_id res chain seq x y z
N MET A 1 -46.83 2.44 -46.85
CA MET A 1 -46.46 2.31 -45.43
C MET A 1 -47.14 3.42 -44.55
N LYS A 2 -48.42 3.65 -44.66
CA LYS A 2 -49.17 4.63 -43.83
C LYS A 2 -50.55 4.14 -43.36
N TYR A 3 -50.87 2.86 -43.55
CA TYR A 3 -52.15 2.27 -43.16
C TYR A 3 -52.07 1.12 -42.10
N SER A 4 -50.88 0.79 -41.64
CA SER A 4 -50.70 -0.30 -40.63
C SER A 4 -50.56 0.19 -39.18
N PHE A 5 -50.35 1.50 -38.98
CA PHE A 5 -50.12 2.07 -37.65
C PHE A 5 -51.43 2.54 -36.92
N ILE A 6 -52.53 2.68 -37.69
CA ILE A 6 -53.81 3.18 -37.13
C ILE A 6 -54.65 2.03 -36.55
N ARG A 7 -54.44 0.79 -37.00
CA ARG A 7 -55.13 -0.37 -36.45
C ARG A 7 -54.59 -0.87 -35.11
N TYR A 8 -53.31 -0.69 -34.86
CA TYR A 8 -52.66 -1.09 -33.60
C TYR A 8 -52.95 -0.20 -32.38
N ALA A 9 -53.34 1.06 -32.63
CA ALA A 9 -53.71 2.02 -31.59
C ALA A 9 -55.18 1.90 -31.18
N ALA A 10 -56.08 1.38 -32.05
CA ALA A 10 -57.50 1.25 -31.74
C ALA A 10 -57.89 0.07 -30.88
N ASP A 11 -57.15 -1.08 -31.04
CA ASP A 11 -57.41 -2.31 -30.27
C ASP A 11 -56.91 -2.22 -28.82
N ASN A 12 -55.87 -1.46 -28.57
CA ASN A 12 -55.34 -1.26 -27.20
C ASN A 12 -56.16 -0.25 -26.36
N PHE A 13 -56.93 0.65 -27.02
CA PHE A 13 -57.81 1.59 -26.27
C PHE A 13 -59.12 0.91 -25.83
N ALA A 14 -59.59 -0.13 -26.50
CA ALA A 14 -60.80 -0.86 -26.14
C ALA A 14 -60.59 -1.79 -24.90
N GLU A 15 -59.42 -2.38 -24.75
CA GLU A 15 -59.08 -3.21 -23.56
C GLU A 15 -58.90 -2.39 -22.28
N VAL A 16 -58.32 -1.19 -22.36
CA VAL A 16 -58.14 -0.31 -21.19
C VAL A 16 -59.45 0.21 -20.68
N PHE A 17 -60.44 0.47 -21.59
CA PHE A 17 -61.79 0.90 -21.20
C PHE A 17 -62.61 -0.20 -20.58
N TYR A 18 -62.44 -1.45 -20.97
CA TYR A 18 -63.17 -2.60 -20.42
C TYR A 18 -62.65 -2.95 -19.01
N ILE A 19 -61.35 -2.89 -18.77
CA ILE A 19 -60.74 -3.15 -17.46
C ILE A 19 -61.10 -2.03 -16.45
N THR A 20 -61.17 -0.78 -16.90
CA THR A 20 -61.55 0.33 -16.03
C THR A 20 -63.03 0.27 -15.62
N LYS A 21 -63.93 -0.24 -16.47
CA LYS A 21 -65.35 -0.42 -16.18
C LYS A 21 -65.62 -1.59 -15.21
N ILE A 22 -64.83 -2.64 -15.25
CA ILE A 22 -64.89 -3.78 -14.33
C ILE A 22 -64.36 -3.38 -12.95
N LYS A 23 -63.23 -2.64 -12.86
CA LYS A 23 -62.73 -2.10 -11.59
C LYS A 23 -63.70 -1.17 -10.89
N LYS A 24 -64.42 -0.31 -11.60
CA LYS A 24 -65.43 0.60 -11.01
C LYS A 24 -66.69 -0.14 -10.52
N LYS A 25 -67.03 -1.26 -11.13
CA LYS A 25 -68.19 -2.11 -10.67
C LYS A 25 -67.79 -2.97 -9.45
N MET A 26 -66.60 -3.41 -9.30
CA MET A 26 -66.10 -4.15 -8.14
C MET A 26 -65.93 -3.25 -6.92
N VAL A 27 -65.48 -2.01 -7.07
CA VAL A 27 -65.29 -1.07 -5.97
C VAL A 27 -66.67 -0.66 -5.39
N ASN A 28 -67.73 -0.51 -6.22
CA ASN A 28 -69.07 -0.22 -5.75
C ASN A 28 -69.77 -1.39 -5.07
N LEU A 29 -69.47 -2.66 -5.43
CA LEU A 29 -69.98 -3.84 -4.73
C LEU A 29 -69.29 -4.05 -3.39
N PHE A 30 -68.03 -3.67 -3.23
CA PHE A 30 -67.32 -3.75 -1.93
C PHE A 30 -67.78 -2.68 -0.93
N GLN A 31 -68.15 -1.49 -1.40
CA GLN A 31 -68.65 -0.41 -0.56
C GLN A 31 -70.12 -0.62 -0.11
N TYR A 32 -70.90 -1.46 -0.79
CA TYR A 32 -72.28 -1.72 -0.40
C TYR A 32 -72.42 -2.85 0.65
N ASN A 33 -71.47 -3.77 0.67
CA ASN A 33 -71.47 -4.84 1.67
C ASN A 33 -70.80 -4.49 2.99
N THR A 34 -69.89 -3.50 2.99
CA THR A 34 -69.25 -3.06 4.24
C THR A 34 -70.12 -2.14 5.10
N ARG A 35 -71.14 -1.50 4.56
CA ARG A 35 -72.02 -0.63 5.35
C ARG A 35 -73.11 -1.39 6.16
N ARG A 36 -73.43 -2.67 5.86
CA ARG A 36 -74.34 -3.51 6.68
C ARG A 36 -73.65 -4.34 7.78
N LEU A 37 -72.37 -4.51 7.69
CA LEU A 37 -71.58 -5.24 8.75
C LEU A 37 -71.13 -4.30 9.87
N PHE A 38 -71.18 -2.97 9.68
CA PHE A 38 -70.66 -1.98 10.64
C PHE A 38 -71.70 -1.52 11.69
N ILE A 39 -72.95 -1.95 11.61
CA ILE A 39 -74.00 -1.48 12.54
C ILE A 39 -74.31 -2.48 13.67
N PHE A 40 -73.78 -3.74 13.65
CA PHE A 40 -74.07 -4.75 14.69
C PHE A 40 -72.92 -5.10 15.62
N ILE A 41 -71.76 -4.49 15.46
CA ILE A 41 -70.55 -4.77 16.29
C ILE A 41 -70.16 -3.59 17.21
N ASN A 42 -71.04 -2.61 17.36
CA ASN A 42 -70.71 -1.36 18.03
C ASN A 42 -71.38 -1.20 19.42
N ARG A 43 -71.14 -2.13 20.35
CA ARG A 43 -71.30 -1.85 21.82
C ARG A 43 -70.43 -2.66 22.78
N LYS A 44 -69.68 -3.64 22.30
CA LYS A 44 -68.73 -4.39 23.18
C LYS A 44 -67.24 -4.22 22.81
N ILE A 45 -66.92 -3.59 21.65
CA ILE A 45 -65.52 -3.32 21.22
C ILE A 45 -65.05 -1.93 21.66
N ILE A 46 -65.94 -0.97 21.89
CA ILE A 46 -65.53 0.37 22.34
C ILE A 46 -65.02 0.35 23.78
N THR A 47 -65.49 -0.55 24.66
CA THR A 47 -64.94 -0.68 26.02
C THR A 47 -63.64 -1.46 26.08
N PHE A 48 -63.30 -2.28 25.06
CA PHE A 48 -62.06 -3.02 24.99
C PHE A 48 -60.95 -2.20 24.30
N LEU A 49 -61.30 -1.26 23.42
CA LEU A 49 -60.38 -0.35 22.76
C LEU A 49 -59.96 0.84 23.62
N PHE A 50 -60.77 1.25 24.60
CA PHE A 50 -60.41 2.30 25.56
C PHE A 50 -59.51 1.81 26.69
N THR A 51 -59.46 0.51 26.97
CA THR A 51 -58.51 -0.09 27.93
C THR A 51 -57.17 -0.45 27.27
N LEU A 52 -57.05 -0.44 25.93
CA LEU A 52 -55.79 -0.66 25.19
C LEU A 52 -55.09 0.65 24.76
N LEU A 53 -55.67 1.85 25.03
CA LEU A 53 -55.14 3.14 24.69
C LEU A 53 -54.45 3.87 25.84
N ILE A 54 -54.25 3.18 26.98
CA ILE A 54 -53.39 3.61 28.09
C ILE A 54 -52.34 2.52 28.37
N ILE A 55 -51.80 1.94 27.32
CA ILE A 55 -50.42 1.43 27.39
C ILE A 55 -49.59 2.64 26.93
N PRO A 56 -48.81 3.28 27.80
CA PRO A 56 -47.81 4.19 27.35
C PRO A 56 -46.98 3.37 26.38
N CYS A 57 -46.85 3.79 25.12
CA CYS A 57 -45.74 3.43 24.29
C CYS A 57 -44.48 3.87 25.05
N PHE A 58 -44.07 3.05 26.03
CA PHE A 58 -42.66 2.97 26.26
C PHE A 58 -42.09 2.46 24.91
N PHE A 59 -41.71 3.38 24.06
CA PHE A 59 -40.54 3.11 23.24
C PHE A 59 -39.46 2.74 24.27
N SER A 60 -39.41 1.47 24.58
CA SER A 60 -38.18 0.87 25.08
C SER A 60 -37.17 1.21 24.04
N CYS A 61 -36.43 2.29 24.27
CA CYS A 61 -35.10 2.38 23.76
C CYS A 61 -34.50 1.06 24.23
N ASP A 62 -34.27 0.17 23.30
CA ASP A 62 -33.61 -1.12 23.55
C ASP A 62 -32.17 -0.81 23.96
N SER A 63 -31.99 -0.34 25.20
CA SER A 63 -30.69 -0.02 25.81
C SER A 63 -29.94 -1.28 26.23
N SER A 64 -30.39 -2.45 25.79
CA SER A 64 -29.99 -3.71 26.41
C SER A 64 -29.00 -4.55 25.64
N ASN A 65 -28.38 -4.08 24.53
CA ASN A 65 -27.51 -4.93 23.69
C ASN A 65 -26.14 -4.39 23.35
N TYR A 66 -25.68 -3.31 23.96
CA TYR A 66 -24.31 -2.84 23.78
C TYR A 66 -23.38 -3.39 24.86
N ASN A 67 -22.20 -3.90 24.46
CA ASN A 67 -21.17 -4.34 25.39
C ASN A 67 -20.54 -3.15 26.14
N GLN A 68 -20.45 -1.99 25.46
CA GLN A 68 -19.90 -0.76 26.01
C GLN A 68 -20.72 0.45 25.57
N GLN A 69 -20.91 1.39 26.50
CA GLN A 69 -21.45 2.72 26.21
C GLN A 69 -20.46 3.77 26.74
N ILE A 70 -19.96 4.59 25.85
CA ILE A 70 -18.88 5.53 26.16
C ILE A 70 -19.37 6.93 25.82
N SER A 71 -19.23 7.88 26.75
CA SER A 71 -19.51 9.29 26.50
C SER A 71 -18.25 10.01 26.12
N VAL A 72 -18.22 10.60 24.93
CA VAL A 72 -17.07 11.33 24.40
C VAL A 72 -17.46 12.77 24.06
N ASP A 73 -16.52 13.67 24.25
CA ASP A 73 -16.68 15.07 23.83
C ASP A 73 -16.42 15.22 22.33
N GLY A 74 -17.17 16.09 21.66
CA GLY A 74 -17.02 16.37 20.24
C GLY A 74 -17.98 15.65 19.31
N LEU A 75 -18.72 14.60 19.77
CA LEU A 75 -19.81 14.00 18.99
C LEU A 75 -21.07 14.88 19.01
N GLN A 76 -21.81 14.87 17.91
CA GLN A 76 -23.10 15.55 17.78
C GLN A 76 -24.28 14.60 18.06
N GLU A 77 -24.20 13.35 17.57
CA GLU A 77 -25.21 12.30 17.69
C GLU A 77 -24.56 10.97 18.11
N PRO A 78 -25.34 10.03 18.70
CA PRO A 78 -24.79 8.70 19.02
C PRO A 78 -24.32 7.94 17.78
N VAL A 79 -23.17 7.27 17.89
CA VAL A 79 -22.57 6.41 16.86
C VAL A 79 -22.48 4.98 17.34
N GLU A 80 -22.95 4.04 16.52
CA GLU A 80 -22.83 2.61 16.77
C GLU A 80 -21.57 2.06 16.07
N ILE A 81 -20.72 1.35 16.81
CA ILE A 81 -19.57 0.62 16.29
C ILE A 81 -19.78 -0.86 16.55
N LEU A 82 -19.94 -1.65 15.49
CA LEU A 82 -20.03 -3.11 15.55
C LEU A 82 -18.67 -3.69 15.15
N ARG A 83 -18.10 -4.48 16.04
CA ARG A 83 -16.85 -5.17 15.75
C ARG A 83 -17.13 -6.63 15.45
N ASP A 84 -16.74 -7.10 14.28
CA ASP A 84 -16.93 -8.47 13.85
C ASP A 84 -15.86 -9.43 14.42
N GLN A 85 -16.02 -10.71 14.14
CA GLN A 85 -15.10 -11.76 14.63
C GLN A 85 -13.70 -11.71 14.02
N TRP A 86 -13.48 -10.98 12.92
CA TRP A 86 -12.18 -10.74 12.31
C TRP A 86 -11.52 -9.44 12.80
N GLY A 87 -12.27 -8.65 13.55
CA GLY A 87 -11.82 -7.40 14.16
C GLY A 87 -12.12 -6.16 13.33
N ILE A 88 -12.91 -6.24 12.26
CA ILE A 88 -13.31 -5.10 11.45
C ILE A 88 -14.35 -4.28 12.23
N ASN A 89 -14.15 -2.96 12.25
CA ASN A 89 -15.12 -2.03 12.82
C ASN A 89 -16.09 -1.54 11.74
N HIS A 90 -17.39 -1.84 11.94
CA HIS A 90 -18.50 -1.31 11.13
C HIS A 90 -19.12 -0.14 11.89
N ILE A 91 -18.96 1.07 11.36
CA ILE A 91 -19.30 2.33 12.01
C ILE A 91 -20.58 2.90 11.38
N TYR A 92 -21.61 3.08 12.18
CA TYR A 92 -22.90 3.61 11.75
C TYR A 92 -23.17 4.95 12.44
N ALA A 93 -23.14 6.03 11.67
CA ALA A 93 -23.37 7.39 12.14
C ALA A 93 -24.58 8.03 11.44
N LYS A 94 -25.11 9.12 11.99
CA LYS A 94 -26.22 9.86 11.43
C LYS A 94 -25.77 11.04 10.55
N ASN A 95 -24.50 11.39 10.58
CA ASN A 95 -23.90 12.49 9.82
C ASN A 95 -22.42 12.20 9.51
N GLN A 96 -21.86 12.96 8.58
CA GLN A 96 -20.47 12.84 8.13
C GLN A 96 -19.45 13.14 9.23
N HIS A 97 -19.66 14.19 10.01
CA HIS A 97 -18.77 14.57 11.10
C HIS A 97 -18.58 13.42 12.09
N ASP A 98 -19.67 12.86 12.59
CA ASP A 98 -19.63 11.81 13.59
C ASP A 98 -19.10 10.47 13.05
N LEU A 99 -19.29 10.22 11.72
CA LEU A 99 -18.72 9.07 11.04
C LEU A 99 -17.19 9.11 11.11
N PHE A 100 -16.58 10.20 10.68
CA PHE A 100 -15.13 10.32 10.65
C PHE A 100 -14.52 10.51 12.05
N PHE A 101 -15.24 11.15 12.96
CA PHE A 101 -14.87 11.18 14.37
C PHE A 101 -14.77 9.76 14.94
N ALA A 102 -15.78 8.93 14.73
CA ALA A 102 -15.79 7.56 15.23
C ALA A 102 -14.76 6.66 14.52
N GLN A 103 -14.45 6.91 13.23
CA GLN A 103 -13.34 6.25 12.53
C GLN A 103 -12.01 6.55 13.22
N GLY A 104 -11.72 7.83 13.49
CA GLY A 104 -10.49 8.25 14.18
C GLY A 104 -10.38 7.67 15.58
N TYR A 105 -11.48 7.68 16.36
CA TYR A 105 -11.54 7.07 17.69
C TYR A 105 -11.24 5.57 17.64
N ALA A 106 -11.90 4.82 16.75
CA ALA A 106 -11.71 3.38 16.62
C ALA A 106 -10.30 2.99 16.15
N ALA A 107 -9.76 3.74 15.19
CA ALA A 107 -8.40 3.54 14.70
C ALA A 107 -7.34 3.81 15.79
N ALA A 108 -7.52 4.89 16.57
CA ALA A 108 -6.63 5.22 17.69
C ALA A 108 -6.68 4.12 18.77
N LYS A 109 -7.88 3.60 19.09
CA LYS A 109 -8.07 2.51 20.06
C LYS A 109 -7.33 1.23 19.64
N ASP A 110 -7.31 0.94 18.37
CA ASP A 110 -6.62 -0.24 17.83
C ASP A 110 -5.12 -0.03 17.63
N ARG A 111 -4.64 1.20 17.37
CA ARG A 111 -3.30 1.46 16.83
C ARG A 111 -2.50 2.51 17.61
N LEU A 112 -2.81 2.73 18.90
CA LEU A 112 -2.32 3.88 19.67
C LEU A 112 -0.79 4.05 19.66
N PHE A 113 -0.03 2.95 19.86
CA PHE A 113 1.43 3.03 19.83
C PHE A 113 1.95 3.39 18.43
N GLN A 114 1.42 2.76 17.38
CA GLN A 114 1.75 3.08 16.00
C GLN A 114 1.43 4.54 15.69
N PHE A 115 0.30 5.06 16.16
CA PHE A 115 -0.14 6.45 16.01
C PHE A 115 0.80 7.43 16.70
N GLU A 116 1.28 7.13 17.90
CA GLU A 116 2.21 8.00 18.60
C GLU A 116 3.56 8.08 17.87
N ILE A 117 4.09 6.95 17.40
CA ILE A 117 5.35 6.95 16.64
C ILE A 117 5.19 7.68 15.31
N TRP A 118 4.08 7.50 14.60
CA TRP A 118 3.81 8.20 13.33
C TRP A 118 3.57 9.69 13.53
N ARG A 119 2.86 10.11 14.58
CA ARG A 119 2.72 11.51 14.95
C ARG A 119 4.10 12.16 15.12
N ARG A 120 4.99 11.51 15.85
CA ARG A 120 6.35 12.01 16.05
C ARG A 120 7.16 12.06 14.76
N GLN A 121 7.02 11.07 13.90
CA GLN A 121 7.62 11.12 12.56
C GLN A 121 7.05 12.28 11.73
N ALA A 122 5.74 12.47 11.75
CA ALA A 122 5.05 13.53 11.02
C ALA A 122 5.44 14.94 11.47
N THR A 123 5.70 15.12 12.78
CA THR A 123 5.99 16.42 13.39
C THR A 123 7.48 16.70 13.55
N GLY A 124 8.36 15.72 13.33
CA GLY A 124 9.79 15.84 13.57
C GLY A 124 10.11 16.01 15.05
N THR A 125 9.58 15.10 15.89
CA THR A 125 9.72 15.09 17.36
C THR A 125 10.13 13.73 17.91
N VAL A 126 10.74 12.88 17.10
CA VAL A 126 11.22 11.54 17.52
C VAL A 126 12.42 11.67 18.47
N ALA A 127 13.27 12.69 18.28
CA ALA A 127 14.42 12.94 19.15
C ALA A 127 14.02 13.31 20.59
N GLU A 128 12.80 13.81 20.82
CA GLU A 128 12.29 14.08 22.17
C GLU A 128 12.18 12.80 23.03
N ILE A 129 11.97 11.64 22.38
CA ILE A 129 11.84 10.36 23.11
C ILE A 129 13.05 9.44 22.92
N LEU A 130 13.77 9.49 21.80
CA LEU A 130 14.87 8.59 21.47
C LEU A 130 16.26 9.25 21.46
N GLY A 131 16.34 10.56 21.69
CA GLY A 131 17.60 11.30 21.82
C GLY A 131 18.29 11.64 20.49
N GLU A 132 19.56 11.98 20.60
CA GLU A 132 20.37 12.54 19.50
C GLU A 132 20.44 11.67 18.22
N LYS A 133 20.33 10.35 18.35
CA LYS A 133 20.36 9.44 17.19
C LYS A 133 19.26 9.71 16.17
N GLU A 134 18.16 10.36 16.59
CA GLU A 134 17.01 10.71 15.72
C GLU A 134 17.00 12.20 15.33
N LEU A 135 17.99 13.00 15.77
CA LEU A 135 18.06 14.43 15.45
C LEU A 135 18.05 14.70 13.94
N LYS A 136 18.84 13.94 13.16
CA LYS A 136 18.87 14.08 11.69
C LYS A 136 17.55 13.74 11.04
N ARG A 137 16.81 12.79 11.60
CA ARG A 137 15.44 12.49 11.19
C ARG A 137 14.53 13.71 11.39
N ASP A 138 14.55 14.29 12.57
CA ASP A 138 13.67 15.41 12.90
C ASP A 138 14.02 16.65 12.08
N ILE A 139 15.31 16.91 11.83
CA ILE A 139 15.75 17.96 10.89
C ILE A 139 15.20 17.67 9.50
N GLY A 140 15.35 16.43 8.98
CA GLY A 140 14.86 16.03 7.67
C GLY A 140 13.34 16.13 7.56
N THR A 141 12.58 15.67 8.58
CA THR A 141 11.12 15.82 8.62
C THR A 141 10.69 17.27 8.51
N ARG A 142 11.31 18.17 9.30
CA ARG A 142 10.98 19.60 9.29
C ARG A 142 11.43 20.29 8.00
N LEU A 143 12.53 19.83 7.40
CA LEU A 143 13.01 20.31 6.10
C LEU A 143 12.02 19.98 4.97
N PHE A 144 11.41 18.78 4.99
CA PHE A 144 10.46 18.29 3.99
C PHE A 144 8.99 18.43 4.42
N LYS A 145 8.69 19.20 5.48
CA LYS A 145 7.32 19.47 5.91
C LYS A 145 6.59 20.32 4.85
N PHE A 146 5.33 19.98 4.57
CA PHE A 146 4.44 20.85 3.81
C PHE A 146 4.24 22.19 4.54
N ARG A 147 4.37 23.31 3.83
CA ARG A 147 4.31 24.67 4.38
C ARG A 147 3.36 25.58 3.58
N GLY A 148 2.49 24.98 2.76
CA GLY A 148 1.46 25.70 2.00
C GLY A 148 0.24 26.06 2.84
N ASP A 149 -0.81 26.54 2.17
CA ASP A 149 -2.10 26.81 2.76
C ASP A 149 -2.77 25.50 3.21
N LEU A 150 -3.05 25.38 4.50
CA LEU A 150 -3.64 24.17 5.09
C LEU A 150 -5.07 23.94 4.61
N THR A 151 -5.87 25.01 4.44
CA THR A 151 -7.24 24.88 3.96
C THR A 151 -7.29 24.38 2.52
N GLN A 152 -6.42 24.91 1.67
CA GLN A 152 -6.27 24.43 0.29
C GLN A 152 -5.83 22.97 0.25
N GLU A 153 -4.89 22.58 1.11
CA GLU A 153 -4.41 21.20 1.23
C GLU A 153 -5.53 20.25 1.62
N LEU A 154 -6.27 20.54 2.70
CA LEU A 154 -7.32 19.68 3.22
C LEU A 154 -8.48 19.54 2.20
N ASN A 155 -8.91 20.64 1.58
CA ASN A 155 -10.01 20.63 0.60
C ASN A 155 -9.60 20.03 -0.75
N HIS A 156 -8.33 19.81 -1.01
CA HIS A 156 -7.90 19.07 -2.19
C HIS A 156 -8.48 17.64 -2.20
N TYR A 157 -8.53 16.99 -1.06
CA TYR A 157 -8.90 15.59 -0.93
C TYR A 157 -10.42 15.35 -0.91
N HIS A 158 -11.20 16.36 -0.52
CA HIS A 158 -12.67 16.36 -0.55
C HIS A 158 -13.16 17.80 -0.46
N GLU A 159 -14.39 18.09 -0.92
CA GLU A 159 -14.97 19.42 -0.78
C GLU A 159 -15.13 19.83 0.69
N ASP A 160 -15.47 18.86 1.55
CA ASP A 160 -15.54 18.99 3.01
C ASP A 160 -14.26 18.53 3.72
N GLY A 161 -13.11 18.57 3.05
CA GLY A 161 -11.85 18.00 3.56
C GLY A 161 -11.42 18.56 4.91
N VAL A 162 -11.64 19.85 5.15
CA VAL A 162 -11.39 20.49 6.47
C VAL A 162 -12.26 19.85 7.56
N GLU A 163 -13.56 19.66 7.30
CA GLU A 163 -14.48 19.06 8.28
C GLU A 163 -14.12 17.60 8.55
N ILE A 164 -13.96 16.79 7.49
CA ILE A 164 -13.66 15.35 7.58
C ILE A 164 -12.37 15.10 8.35
N ILE A 165 -11.27 15.75 7.95
CA ILE A 165 -9.95 15.51 8.54
C ILE A 165 -9.88 16.04 9.97
N THR A 166 -10.56 17.15 10.25
CA THR A 166 -10.66 17.68 11.62
C THR A 166 -11.49 16.77 12.52
N ALA A 167 -12.64 16.26 12.04
CA ALA A 167 -13.47 15.30 12.79
C ALA A 167 -12.69 14.02 13.10
N TYR A 168 -11.99 13.46 12.10
CA TYR A 168 -11.12 12.30 12.29
C TYR A 168 -10.06 12.56 13.38
N THR A 169 -9.35 13.69 13.29
CA THR A 169 -8.32 14.09 14.25
C THR A 169 -8.90 14.25 15.66
N ASN A 170 -10.09 14.83 15.79
CA ASN A 170 -10.79 14.98 17.06
C ASN A 170 -11.18 13.61 17.65
N GLY A 171 -11.58 12.65 16.81
CA GLY A 171 -11.83 11.27 17.25
C GLY A 171 -10.60 10.58 17.80
N VAL A 172 -9.44 10.72 17.13
CA VAL A 172 -8.14 10.25 17.65
C VAL A 172 -7.85 10.86 19.00
N ASN A 173 -8.03 12.17 19.13
CA ASN A 173 -7.77 12.91 20.38
C ASN A 173 -8.73 12.51 21.50
N ALA A 174 -9.98 12.21 21.19
CA ALA A 174 -10.96 11.76 22.19
C ALA A 174 -10.55 10.42 22.82
N TYR A 175 -10.00 9.47 22.01
CA TYR A 175 -9.45 8.25 22.58
C TYR A 175 -8.16 8.48 23.36
N ILE A 176 -7.27 9.36 22.92
CA ILE A 176 -6.07 9.72 23.66
C ILE A 176 -6.45 10.30 25.05
N GLU A 177 -7.44 11.17 25.12
CA GLU A 177 -7.93 11.73 26.40
C GLU A 177 -8.51 10.66 27.31
N GLU A 178 -9.29 9.73 26.77
CA GLU A 178 -9.86 8.61 27.51
C GLU A 178 -8.77 7.76 28.16
N VAL A 179 -7.76 7.34 27.37
CA VAL A 179 -6.71 6.45 27.88
C VAL A 179 -5.72 7.16 28.83
N LEU A 180 -5.51 8.46 28.68
CA LEU A 180 -4.73 9.27 29.64
C LEU A 180 -5.45 9.39 31.00
N GLY A 181 -6.78 9.35 30.99
CA GLY A 181 -7.58 9.24 32.22
C GLY A 181 -7.50 7.86 32.90
N THR A 182 -7.03 6.84 32.19
CA THR A 182 -6.88 5.44 32.66
C THR A 182 -5.53 4.86 32.25
N PRO A 183 -4.38 5.36 32.78
CA PRO A 183 -3.05 5.00 32.29
C PRO A 183 -2.68 3.51 32.33
N ASP A 184 -3.35 2.74 33.18
CA ASP A 184 -3.17 1.28 33.25
C ASP A 184 -3.66 0.55 31.99
N GLN A 185 -4.51 1.20 31.19
CA GLN A 185 -5.02 0.66 29.90
C GLN A 185 -4.12 1.02 28.71
N LEU A 186 -3.04 1.79 28.90
CA LEU A 186 -2.07 2.04 27.84
C LEU A 186 -1.44 0.73 27.37
N PRO A 187 -1.31 0.51 26.07
CA PRO A 187 -0.53 -0.60 25.53
C PRO A 187 0.86 -0.70 26.13
N ILE A 188 1.37 -1.93 26.24
CA ILE A 188 2.64 -2.21 26.96
C ILE A 188 3.82 -1.38 26.44
N GLU A 189 3.84 -1.04 25.16
CA GLU A 189 4.91 -0.29 24.51
C GLU A 189 5.15 1.08 25.18
N PHE A 190 4.09 1.74 25.67
CA PHE A 190 4.19 3.00 26.38
C PHE A 190 4.94 2.84 27.72
N LYS A 191 4.73 1.72 28.41
CA LYS A 191 5.47 1.37 29.63
C LYS A 191 6.92 1.01 29.31
N LEU A 192 7.16 0.24 28.24
CA LEU A 192 8.50 -0.17 27.81
C LEU A 192 9.40 1.03 27.51
N LEU A 193 8.85 2.07 26.88
CA LEU A 193 9.57 3.30 26.49
C LEU A 193 9.47 4.43 27.50
N ASN A 194 8.59 4.31 28.50
CA ASN A 194 8.25 5.38 29.45
C ASN A 194 7.82 6.67 28.74
N ILE A 195 6.84 6.56 27.84
CA ILE A 195 6.24 7.66 27.08
C ILE A 195 4.72 7.66 27.26
N VAL A 196 4.09 8.76 26.85
CA VAL A 196 2.63 8.89 26.78
C VAL A 196 2.23 9.38 25.40
N PRO A 197 1.00 9.06 24.93
CA PRO A 197 0.51 9.57 23.66
C PRO A 197 0.21 11.06 23.76
N GLU A 198 0.45 11.78 22.65
CA GLU A 198 0.16 13.21 22.54
C GLU A 198 -0.90 13.48 21.47
N LYS A 199 -1.59 14.62 21.60
CA LYS A 199 -2.68 15.02 20.70
C LYS A 199 -2.20 15.23 19.27
N TRP A 200 -3.09 14.92 18.35
CA TRP A 200 -2.92 15.12 16.93
C TRP A 200 -3.48 16.46 16.47
N THR A 201 -2.94 16.96 15.36
CA THR A 201 -3.50 18.04 14.55
C THR A 201 -3.73 17.54 13.12
N PRO A 202 -4.53 18.22 12.30
CA PRO A 202 -4.68 17.86 10.88
C PRO A 202 -3.35 17.75 10.11
N ASP A 203 -2.30 18.50 10.53
CA ASP A 203 -0.96 18.38 9.94
C ASP A 203 -0.37 16.97 10.02
N VAL A 204 -0.73 16.19 11.05
CA VAL A 204 -0.28 14.79 11.19
C VAL A 204 -0.91 13.93 10.10
N VAL A 205 -2.22 14.08 9.89
CA VAL A 205 -2.97 13.32 8.87
C VAL A 205 -2.46 13.60 7.45
N ILE A 206 -2.17 14.86 7.14
CA ILE A 206 -1.66 15.26 5.82
C ILE A 206 -0.15 15.12 5.67
N SER A 207 0.55 14.58 6.66
CA SER A 207 2.01 14.49 6.58
C SER A 207 2.47 13.56 5.45
N ARG A 208 3.70 13.78 4.96
CA ARG A 208 4.29 12.98 3.88
C ARG A 208 5.21 11.88 4.41
N HIS A 209 5.14 11.54 5.70
CA HIS A 209 6.03 10.56 6.30
C HIS A 209 5.75 9.11 5.85
N GLN A 210 4.52 8.81 5.49
CA GLN A 210 4.10 7.55 4.91
C GLN A 210 3.98 7.65 3.38
N GLY A 211 3.96 6.54 2.72
CA GLY A 211 3.76 6.46 1.29
C GLY A 211 5.01 6.19 0.48
N LEU A 212 4.78 5.80 -0.76
CA LEU A 212 5.80 5.46 -1.74
C LEU A 212 6.26 6.74 -2.45
N LEU A 213 6.96 7.57 -1.72
CA LEU A 213 7.59 8.78 -2.23
C LEU A 213 9.06 8.47 -2.53
N GLY A 214 9.62 9.08 -3.55
CA GLY A 214 11.05 9.10 -3.70
C GLY A 214 11.62 8.32 -4.85
N ASN A 215 12.15 9.12 -5.78
CA ASN A 215 12.99 8.70 -6.90
C ASN A 215 14.42 9.19 -6.71
N ILE A 216 14.62 10.20 -5.86
CA ILE A 216 15.88 10.91 -5.72
C ILE A 216 17.07 10.03 -5.35
N GLY A 217 16.83 8.99 -4.57
CA GLY A 217 17.86 8.01 -4.23
C GLY A 217 18.32 7.20 -5.45
N GLU A 218 17.42 6.90 -6.38
CA GLU A 218 17.75 6.24 -7.64
C GLU A 218 18.48 7.19 -8.59
N GLU A 219 18.03 8.43 -8.69
CA GLU A 219 18.66 9.48 -9.51
C GLU A 219 20.13 9.69 -9.10
N LEU A 220 20.41 9.94 -7.82
CA LEU A 220 21.78 10.10 -7.33
C LEU A 220 22.60 8.83 -7.53
N ARG A 221 22.04 7.65 -7.33
CA ARG A 221 22.68 6.36 -7.53
C ARG A 221 23.08 6.16 -9.00
N ILE A 222 22.18 6.48 -9.94
CA ILE A 222 22.47 6.42 -11.39
C ILE A 222 23.55 7.45 -11.75
N GLY A 223 23.45 8.68 -11.25
CA GLY A 223 24.46 9.73 -11.45
C GLY A 223 25.87 9.29 -11.02
N ARG A 224 25.98 8.70 -9.83
CA ARG A 224 27.22 8.10 -9.29
C ARG A 224 27.73 6.95 -10.15
N ALA A 225 26.82 6.04 -10.55
CA ALA A 225 27.18 4.93 -11.44
C ALA A 225 27.71 5.44 -12.78
N VAL A 226 27.06 6.45 -13.38
CA VAL A 226 27.52 7.09 -14.63
C VAL A 226 28.89 7.77 -14.45
N ALA A 227 29.12 8.47 -13.33
CA ALA A 227 30.38 9.10 -13.01
C ALA A 227 31.54 8.09 -12.94
N LYS A 228 31.31 6.89 -12.38
CA LYS A 228 32.35 5.84 -12.21
C LYS A 228 32.46 4.89 -13.38
N LEU A 229 31.38 4.49 -14.02
CA LEU A 229 31.32 3.42 -15.03
C LEU A 229 31.11 3.94 -16.46
N GLY A 230 30.62 5.18 -16.61
CA GLY A 230 30.18 5.73 -17.88
C GLY A 230 28.77 5.25 -18.29
N VAL A 231 28.11 6.06 -19.12
CA VAL A 231 26.73 5.87 -19.59
C VAL A 231 26.49 4.50 -20.23
N LYS A 232 27.40 4.05 -21.10
CA LYS A 232 27.25 2.76 -21.81
C LYS A 232 27.17 1.58 -20.85
N THR A 233 28.06 1.51 -19.86
CA THR A 233 28.09 0.43 -18.87
C THR A 233 26.84 0.46 -18.00
N VAL A 234 26.39 1.63 -17.55
CA VAL A 234 25.18 1.76 -16.74
C VAL A 234 23.95 1.28 -17.51
N LYS A 235 23.79 1.67 -18.77
CA LYS A 235 22.68 1.18 -19.62
C LYS A 235 22.76 -0.31 -19.90
N ASP A 236 23.95 -0.87 -20.05
CA ASP A 236 24.11 -2.33 -20.21
C ASP A 236 23.70 -3.09 -18.96
N LEU A 237 23.99 -2.58 -17.77
CA LEU A 237 23.68 -3.24 -16.49
C LEU A 237 22.24 -2.98 -15.98
N SER A 238 21.59 -1.93 -16.46
CA SER A 238 20.24 -1.54 -16.04
C SER A 238 19.18 -2.01 -17.05
N TRP A 239 17.97 -2.25 -16.56
CA TRP A 239 16.83 -2.53 -17.42
C TRP A 239 15.89 -1.33 -17.43
N PHE A 240 16.06 -0.46 -18.42
CA PHE A 240 15.12 0.64 -18.68
C PHE A 240 14.05 0.20 -19.68
N HIS A 241 12.83 0.68 -19.52
CA HIS A 241 11.70 0.32 -20.37
C HIS A 241 10.78 1.54 -20.58
N PRO A 242 10.27 1.82 -21.78
CA PRO A 242 10.33 1.02 -23.02
C PRO A 242 11.62 1.22 -23.83
N LYS A 243 12.48 2.14 -23.43
CA LYS A 243 13.75 2.46 -24.09
C LYS A 243 14.76 3.02 -23.09
N ASP A 244 16.02 3.05 -23.49
CA ASP A 244 17.05 3.69 -22.71
C ASP A 244 16.85 5.23 -22.66
N PRO A 245 16.81 5.82 -21.45
CA PRO A 245 16.74 7.27 -21.27
C PRO A 245 18.09 7.95 -21.55
N ASP A 246 18.08 9.29 -21.65
CA ASP A 246 19.30 10.07 -21.53
C ASP A 246 19.71 10.18 -20.05
N ILE A 247 20.89 9.64 -19.72
CA ILE A 247 21.51 9.67 -18.39
C ILE A 247 22.89 10.31 -18.41
N ASN A 248 23.17 11.19 -19.40
CA ASN A 248 24.41 11.96 -19.41
C ASN A 248 24.38 13.02 -18.29
N LEU A 249 25.43 13.07 -17.48
CA LEU A 249 25.65 14.17 -16.55
C LEU A 249 26.02 15.43 -17.33
N ASP A 250 25.46 16.57 -16.95
CA ASP A 250 25.84 17.87 -17.53
C ASP A 250 27.37 18.10 -17.34
N PRO A 251 28.07 18.55 -18.38
CA PRO A 251 29.54 18.75 -18.34
C PRO A 251 30.02 19.74 -17.26
N SER A 252 29.15 20.62 -16.77
CA SER A 252 29.47 21.56 -15.71
C SER A 252 29.45 20.95 -14.31
N ILE A 253 28.95 19.73 -14.16
CA ILE A 253 28.93 19.01 -12.87
C ILE A 253 30.31 18.37 -12.64
N ASP A 254 30.95 18.75 -11.55
CA ASP A 254 32.09 18.01 -11.02
C ASP A 254 31.62 16.64 -10.46
N LYS A 255 31.98 15.59 -11.18
CA LYS A 255 31.52 14.24 -10.88
C LYS A 255 31.99 13.70 -9.52
N ASP A 256 33.15 14.18 -9.05
CA ASP A 256 33.72 13.74 -7.77
C ASP A 256 32.94 14.29 -6.58
N LEU A 257 32.19 15.37 -6.74
CA LEU A 257 31.35 15.96 -5.70
C LEU A 257 29.99 15.25 -5.51
N LEU A 258 29.68 14.23 -6.32
CA LEU A 258 28.46 13.42 -6.14
C LEU A 258 28.58 12.36 -5.02
N PHE A 259 29.77 12.12 -4.46
CA PHE A 259 30.04 10.99 -3.58
C PHE A 259 29.93 11.29 -2.08
N ASP A 260 29.67 12.53 -1.69
CA ASP A 260 29.35 12.92 -0.32
C ASP A 260 27.99 12.37 0.14
N ASP A 261 27.69 12.44 1.43
CA ASP A 261 26.40 11.98 1.97
C ASP A 261 25.27 13.00 1.73
N ILE A 262 25.04 13.29 0.43
CA ILE A 262 24.13 14.34 -0.06
C ILE A 262 22.69 14.15 0.43
N LEU A 263 22.24 12.91 0.60
CA LEU A 263 20.88 12.55 0.96
C LEU A 263 20.72 12.16 2.44
N GLU A 264 21.68 12.47 3.30
CA GLU A 264 21.63 12.05 4.72
C GLU A 264 20.33 12.46 5.40
N LEU A 265 19.94 13.72 5.31
CA LEU A 265 18.71 14.24 5.91
C LEU A 265 17.45 13.66 5.28
N TYR A 266 17.43 13.52 3.95
CA TYR A 266 16.33 12.90 3.22
C TYR A 266 16.16 11.44 3.62
N ASN A 267 17.25 10.69 3.65
CA ASN A 267 17.24 9.28 4.06
C ASN A 267 16.86 9.11 5.53
N ALA A 268 17.34 9.97 6.43
CA ALA A 268 17.00 9.93 7.84
C ALA A 268 15.49 10.16 8.05
N TYR A 269 14.90 11.13 7.38
CA TYR A 269 13.45 11.41 7.39
C TYR A 269 12.62 10.19 6.97
N ARG A 270 13.06 9.44 5.95
CA ARG A 270 12.31 8.35 5.35
C ARG A 270 12.53 6.98 5.98
N LYS A 271 13.56 6.81 6.81
CA LYS A 271 13.85 5.54 7.48
C LYS A 271 12.79 5.21 8.53
N VAL A 272 12.54 3.91 8.72
CA VAL A 272 11.75 3.41 9.87
C VAL A 272 12.43 3.82 11.17
N VAL A 273 11.65 4.21 12.18
CA VAL A 273 12.17 4.50 13.52
C VAL A 273 12.76 3.22 14.11
N ARG A 274 14.00 3.31 14.62
CA ARG A 274 14.71 2.18 15.19
C ARG A 274 14.97 2.39 16.68
N PHE A 275 14.57 1.40 17.44
CA PHE A 275 14.81 1.34 18.87
C PHE A 275 16.14 0.62 19.17
N GLN A 276 16.60 0.77 20.39
CA GLN A 276 17.79 0.11 20.94
C GLN A 276 17.57 -0.23 22.42
N ASP A 277 18.42 -1.06 22.99
CA ASP A 277 18.30 -1.53 24.39
C ASP A 277 18.12 -0.38 25.39
N SER A 278 18.87 0.70 25.21
CA SER A 278 18.82 1.85 26.12
C SER A 278 17.50 2.64 26.07
N ASP A 279 16.66 2.42 25.04
CA ASP A 279 15.35 3.05 24.95
C ASP A 279 14.32 2.34 25.83
N ILE A 280 14.55 1.05 26.13
CA ILE A 280 13.65 0.21 26.94
C ILE A 280 13.93 0.44 28.44
N GLN A 281 12.87 0.47 29.26
CA GLN A 281 13.03 0.54 30.71
C GLN A 281 13.81 -0.69 31.24
N PRO A 282 14.70 -0.50 32.23
CA PRO A 282 15.65 -1.56 32.66
C PRO A 282 15.00 -2.89 33.03
N GLU A 283 13.85 -2.88 33.69
CA GLU A 283 13.12 -4.07 34.15
C GLU A 283 12.58 -4.96 33.02
N TYR A 284 12.44 -4.41 31.82
CA TYR A 284 11.92 -5.13 30.65
C TYR A 284 13.01 -5.53 29.66
N ARG A 285 14.26 -5.09 29.84
CA ARG A 285 15.36 -5.36 28.92
C ARG A 285 15.71 -6.83 28.84
N THR A 286 16.14 -7.24 27.64
CA THR A 286 16.81 -8.54 27.49
C THR A 286 18.14 -8.52 28.22
N SER A 287 18.52 -9.69 28.77
CA SER A 287 19.87 -9.91 29.32
C SER A 287 20.91 -10.28 28.27
N GLU A 288 20.47 -10.56 27.04
CA GLU A 288 21.34 -10.93 25.93
C GLU A 288 21.95 -9.67 25.27
N ASN A 289 23.24 -9.77 24.95
CA ASN A 289 23.86 -8.76 24.08
C ASN A 289 23.31 -8.87 22.66
N VAL A 290 22.33 -8.01 22.35
CA VAL A 290 21.77 -7.93 21.00
C VAL A 290 22.84 -7.42 20.04
N ASN A 291 23.32 -8.30 19.16
CA ASN A 291 24.32 -7.94 18.17
C ASN A 291 23.69 -6.94 17.15
N ALA A 292 24.09 -5.67 17.23
CA ALA A 292 23.62 -4.61 16.35
C ALA A 292 23.78 -4.91 14.84
N LEU A 293 24.74 -5.79 14.47
CA LEU A 293 24.96 -6.24 13.09
C LEU A 293 23.84 -7.14 12.56
N LEU A 294 23.18 -7.95 13.41
CA LEU A 294 22.00 -8.74 13.02
C LEU A 294 20.82 -7.83 12.67
N VAL A 295 20.74 -6.68 13.34
CA VAL A 295 19.71 -5.63 13.10
C VAL A 295 19.88 -4.94 11.74
N LEU A 296 21.11 -4.76 11.28
CA LEU A 296 21.44 -4.09 10.02
C LEU A 296 21.12 -4.93 8.76
N ASN A 297 21.06 -6.26 8.91
CA ASN A 297 20.75 -7.18 7.82
C ASN A 297 19.24 -7.47 7.68
N GLU A 298 18.43 -7.14 8.67
CA GLU A 298 16.98 -7.20 8.59
C GLU A 298 16.45 -5.96 7.84
N GLY A 299 16.27 -6.05 6.54
CA GLY A 299 15.55 -5.02 5.78
C GLY A 299 16.34 -4.29 4.70
N LYS A 300 17.31 -4.92 4.09
CA LYS A 300 17.67 -4.55 2.71
C LYS A 300 16.74 -5.33 1.77
N ASP A 301 15.47 -4.93 1.77
CA ASP A 301 14.57 -5.37 0.71
C ASP A 301 15.12 -4.83 -0.61
N ASP A 302 15.18 -5.71 -1.61
CA ASP A 302 15.41 -5.30 -2.99
C ASP A 302 14.29 -4.27 -3.33
N PRO A 303 14.63 -3.03 -3.71
CA PRO A 303 13.65 -2.00 -4.05
C PRO A 303 12.65 -2.44 -5.14
N PHE A 304 13.04 -3.44 -5.94
CA PHE A 304 12.20 -4.05 -6.97
C PHE A 304 11.29 -5.17 -6.44
N SER A 305 11.46 -5.62 -5.19
CA SER A 305 10.61 -6.65 -4.55
C SER A 305 9.38 -6.04 -3.85
N ILE A 306 9.39 -4.75 -3.54
CA ILE A 306 8.22 -4.03 -3.04
C ILE A 306 7.32 -3.71 -4.21
N GLY A 307 6.04 -4.08 -4.11
CA GLY A 307 5.13 -3.89 -5.21
C GLY A 307 3.67 -4.11 -4.82
N SER A 308 2.91 -4.64 -5.74
CA SER A 308 1.50 -4.98 -5.56
C SER A 308 1.00 -5.72 -6.80
N ASN A 309 -0.15 -6.38 -6.69
CA ASN A 309 -0.90 -6.82 -7.86
C ASN A 309 -2.32 -6.27 -7.79
N ASN A 310 -2.91 -5.98 -8.95
CA ASN A 310 -4.34 -5.82 -9.06
C ASN A 310 -4.82 -6.24 -10.45
N TRP A 311 -6.10 -6.60 -10.53
CA TRP A 311 -6.78 -6.83 -11.79
C TRP A 311 -8.28 -6.63 -11.65
N VAL A 312 -8.90 -6.30 -12.76
CA VAL A 312 -10.35 -6.28 -12.95
C VAL A 312 -10.74 -7.22 -14.07
N VAL A 313 -11.87 -7.92 -13.92
CA VAL A 313 -12.36 -8.91 -14.87
C VAL A 313 -13.82 -8.61 -15.19
N SER A 314 -14.15 -8.58 -16.50
CA SER A 314 -15.52 -8.36 -16.96
C SER A 314 -16.40 -9.59 -16.73
N GLY A 315 -17.70 -9.38 -16.60
CA GLY A 315 -18.68 -10.46 -16.45
C GLY A 315 -18.67 -11.47 -17.61
N ALA A 316 -18.18 -11.09 -18.79
CA ALA A 316 -18.07 -11.99 -19.92
C ALA A 316 -17.10 -13.16 -19.67
N LEU A 317 -16.07 -12.96 -18.85
CA LEU A 317 -15.09 -13.99 -18.48
C LEU A 317 -15.46 -14.70 -17.18
N MET A 318 -16.32 -14.13 -16.34
CA MET A 318 -16.70 -14.70 -15.05
C MET A 318 -17.83 -15.74 -15.19
N ALA A 319 -17.85 -16.72 -14.30
CA ALA A 319 -18.82 -17.81 -14.32
C ALA A 319 -20.26 -17.35 -13.99
N ASP A 320 -20.40 -16.35 -13.12
CA ASP A 320 -21.67 -15.78 -12.69
C ASP A 320 -22.12 -14.55 -13.48
N GLY A 321 -21.27 -14.06 -14.40
CA GLY A 321 -21.58 -12.92 -15.27
C GLY A 321 -21.37 -11.55 -14.63
N ASN A 322 -20.86 -11.46 -13.40
CA ASN A 322 -20.58 -10.21 -12.70
C ASN A 322 -19.15 -9.74 -12.94
N THR A 323 -18.87 -8.46 -12.78
CA THR A 323 -17.49 -7.94 -12.77
C THR A 323 -16.82 -8.20 -11.43
N TYR A 324 -15.50 -8.36 -11.48
CA TYR A 324 -14.70 -8.62 -10.28
C TYR A 324 -13.50 -7.68 -10.23
N MET A 325 -13.12 -7.30 -9.00
CA MET A 325 -11.86 -6.63 -8.69
C MET A 325 -11.06 -7.48 -7.73
N ALA A 326 -9.75 -7.60 -7.94
CA ALA A 326 -8.80 -8.16 -6.98
C ALA A 326 -7.62 -7.21 -6.77
N ASN A 327 -7.18 -7.06 -5.52
CA ASN A 327 -6.02 -6.25 -5.18
C ASN A 327 -5.27 -6.82 -3.97
N ASP A 328 -3.94 -6.80 -4.05
CA ASP A 328 -3.03 -7.17 -2.98
C ASP A 328 -1.77 -6.28 -3.00
N PRO A 329 -1.74 -5.20 -2.20
CA PRO A 329 -0.56 -4.36 -2.04
C PRO A 329 0.55 -5.10 -1.30
N HIS A 330 1.76 -5.10 -1.88
CA HIS A 330 2.94 -5.70 -1.27
C HIS A 330 3.74 -4.65 -0.51
N ARG A 331 3.80 -4.81 0.79
CA ARG A 331 4.50 -3.90 1.71
C ARG A 331 5.37 -4.71 2.66
N THR A 332 6.13 -4.03 3.49
CA THR A 332 6.85 -4.66 4.60
C THR A 332 5.87 -5.44 5.49
N ILE A 333 6.23 -6.68 5.80
CA ILE A 333 5.48 -7.54 6.71
C ILE A 333 5.90 -7.21 8.14
N ALA A 334 4.97 -6.68 8.91
CA ALA A 334 5.24 -6.18 10.26
C ALA A 334 4.02 -6.33 11.16
N VAL A 335 4.24 -6.21 12.46
CA VAL A 335 3.22 -6.04 13.48
C VAL A 335 3.47 -4.72 14.23
N PRO A 336 2.46 -3.84 14.37
CA PRO A 336 1.13 -3.91 13.74
C PRO A 336 1.17 -3.89 12.21
N SER A 337 0.11 -4.40 11.56
CA SER A 337 -0.04 -4.29 10.10
C SER A 337 -0.09 -2.84 9.65
N LEU A 338 0.43 -2.56 8.44
CA LEU A 338 0.24 -1.26 7.81
C LEU A 338 -1.23 -1.02 7.48
N ARG A 339 -1.96 -2.05 7.03
CA ARG A 339 -3.35 -1.92 6.60
C ARG A 339 -4.31 -2.11 7.76
N TYR A 340 -5.39 -1.33 7.72
CA TYR A 340 -6.49 -1.33 8.66
C TYR A 340 -7.81 -1.33 7.90
N MET A 341 -8.71 -2.26 8.23
CA MET A 341 -10.02 -2.36 7.58
C MET A 341 -11.09 -1.67 8.41
N THR A 342 -12.01 -1.01 7.72
CA THR A 342 -13.16 -0.34 8.32
C THR A 342 -14.36 -0.34 7.36
N HIS A 343 -15.57 -0.26 7.92
CA HIS A 343 -16.82 -0.03 7.19
C HIS A 343 -17.47 1.25 7.72
N LEU A 344 -17.74 2.19 6.84
CA LEU A 344 -18.20 3.54 7.14
C LEU A 344 -19.60 3.74 6.56
N VAL A 345 -20.60 3.95 7.42
CA VAL A 345 -22.00 4.10 7.02
C VAL A 345 -22.61 5.37 7.63
N ALA A 346 -22.97 6.31 6.79
CA ALA A 346 -23.71 7.53 7.12
C ALA A 346 -24.43 8.06 5.87
N PRO A 347 -25.33 9.06 5.95
CA PRO A 347 -25.90 9.66 4.76
C PRO A 347 -24.80 10.12 3.79
N GLY A 348 -24.82 9.59 2.56
CA GLY A 348 -23.80 9.84 1.52
C GLY A 348 -22.57 8.95 1.59
N TRP A 349 -22.44 8.11 2.60
CA TRP A 349 -21.31 7.20 2.82
C TRP A 349 -21.81 5.77 3.08
N ASN A 350 -21.32 4.83 2.31
CA ASN A 350 -21.49 3.40 2.59
C ASN A 350 -20.32 2.66 1.92
N VAL A 351 -19.18 2.58 2.59
CA VAL A 351 -17.92 2.12 2.01
C VAL A 351 -17.19 1.20 2.97
N ILE A 352 -16.66 0.08 2.45
CA ILE A 352 -15.88 -0.90 3.21
C ILE A 352 -14.60 -1.25 2.49
N GLY A 353 -13.53 -1.42 3.26
CA GLY A 353 -12.25 -1.87 2.74
C GLY A 353 -11.09 -1.58 3.67
N GLY A 354 -9.87 -1.47 3.13
CA GLY A 354 -8.65 -1.21 3.88
C GLY A 354 -7.91 0.04 3.42
N GLY A 355 -7.20 0.64 4.36
CA GLY A 355 -6.33 1.80 4.15
C GLY A 355 -5.23 1.84 5.19
N GLU A 356 -4.47 2.90 5.22
CA GLU A 356 -3.60 3.24 6.33
C GLU A 356 -4.46 3.75 7.49
N PRO A 357 -4.20 3.29 8.75
CA PRO A 357 -5.10 3.63 9.87
C PRO A 357 -5.09 5.11 10.25
N GLU A 358 -4.08 5.89 9.86
CA GLU A 358 -3.95 7.32 10.20
C GLU A 358 -4.72 8.28 9.29
N ILE A 359 -5.34 7.77 8.22
CA ILE A 359 -6.11 8.60 7.29
C ILE A 359 -7.59 8.23 7.29
N PRO A 360 -8.51 9.22 7.14
CA PRO A 360 -9.93 8.93 6.97
C PRO A 360 -10.25 8.30 5.62
N GLY A 361 -11.36 7.56 5.55
CA GLY A 361 -11.85 6.91 4.34
C GLY A 361 -11.29 5.51 4.13
N VAL A 362 -11.37 5.02 2.89
CA VAL A 362 -11.00 3.68 2.43
C VAL A 362 -10.17 3.76 1.16
N SER A 363 -8.90 3.32 1.20
CA SER A 363 -8.01 3.41 0.04
C SER A 363 -8.23 2.29 -0.99
N ILE A 364 -8.63 1.10 -0.54
CA ILE A 364 -8.90 -0.10 -1.35
C ILE A 364 -10.19 -0.72 -0.85
N GLY A 365 -11.20 -0.85 -1.69
CA GLY A 365 -12.47 -1.39 -1.23
C GLY A 365 -13.59 -1.27 -2.24
N HIS A 366 -14.80 -1.13 -1.71
CA HIS A 366 -15.99 -0.91 -2.52
C HIS A 366 -17.04 -0.10 -1.76
N ASN A 367 -17.91 0.55 -2.51
CA ASN A 367 -19.17 1.09 -2.05
C ASN A 367 -20.35 0.28 -2.64
N GLU A 368 -21.54 0.84 -2.70
CA GLU A 368 -22.74 0.19 -3.26
C GLU A 368 -22.82 0.26 -4.80
N TYR A 369 -21.84 0.87 -5.48
CA TYR A 369 -21.82 1.10 -6.93
C TYR A 369 -20.66 0.38 -7.60
N GLY A 370 -19.46 0.48 -7.03
CA GLY A 370 -18.24 -0.05 -7.61
C GLY A 370 -17.17 -0.39 -6.58
N SER A 371 -16.12 -1.03 -7.06
CA SER A 371 -14.95 -1.44 -6.30
C SER A 371 -13.68 -0.90 -6.94
N TRP A 372 -12.68 -0.58 -6.12
CA TRP A 372 -11.41 -0.04 -6.59
C TRP A 372 -10.22 -0.61 -5.82
N GLY A 373 -9.09 -0.57 -6.52
CA GLY A 373 -7.82 -1.01 -5.98
C GLY A 373 -6.66 -0.24 -6.60
N LEU A 374 -5.48 -0.41 -6.04
CA LEU A 374 -4.29 0.33 -6.42
C LEU A 374 -3.05 -0.54 -6.45
N THR A 375 -2.15 -0.24 -7.40
CA THR A 375 -0.79 -0.79 -7.44
C THR A 375 0.19 0.28 -7.88
N VAL A 376 1.46 0.18 -7.44
CA VAL A 376 2.47 1.18 -7.80
C VAL A 376 2.61 1.33 -9.31
N PHE A 377 2.38 2.56 -9.79
CA PHE A 377 2.76 3.06 -11.10
C PHE A 377 3.91 4.05 -10.90
N ARG A 378 5.11 3.69 -11.33
CA ARG A 378 6.32 4.43 -11.00
C ARG A 378 6.38 5.78 -11.74
N THR A 379 5.75 6.79 -11.14
CA THR A 379 5.89 8.19 -11.57
C THR A 379 7.11 8.81 -10.89
N ASP A 380 7.99 9.42 -11.66
CA ASP A 380 9.13 10.16 -11.16
C ASP A 380 8.74 11.60 -10.85
N GLY A 381 8.69 11.95 -9.55
CA GLY A 381 8.24 13.24 -9.04
C GLY A 381 9.31 14.06 -8.31
N GLU A 382 10.59 13.71 -8.44
CA GLU A 382 11.69 14.39 -7.75
C GLU A 382 12.87 14.64 -8.69
N ASP A 383 13.61 15.73 -8.45
CA ASP A 383 14.89 16.01 -9.14
C ASP A 383 15.89 16.69 -8.20
N MET A 384 17.15 16.32 -8.34
CA MET A 384 18.28 16.91 -7.61
C MET A 384 18.92 18.04 -8.39
N TYR A 385 18.96 19.20 -7.79
CA TYR A 385 19.59 20.40 -8.34
C TYR A 385 20.88 20.75 -7.60
N ILE A 386 21.98 20.92 -8.35
CA ILE A 386 23.30 21.27 -7.84
C ILE A 386 23.56 22.75 -8.10
N TYR A 387 23.86 23.50 -7.04
CA TYR A 387 24.03 24.94 -7.09
C TYR A 387 25.45 25.39 -6.74
N ASN A 388 25.96 26.36 -7.48
CA ASN A 388 27.12 27.13 -7.07
C ASN A 388 26.67 28.15 -6.02
N LEU A 389 27.34 28.19 -4.87
CA LEU A 389 27.15 29.19 -3.83
C LEU A 389 28.07 30.39 -4.01
N ASN A 390 27.63 31.56 -3.51
CA ASN A 390 28.44 32.76 -3.45
C ASN A 390 29.57 32.55 -2.44
N PRO A 391 30.86 32.63 -2.86
CA PRO A 391 32.02 32.44 -1.98
C PRO A 391 32.05 33.41 -0.78
N ASN A 392 31.41 34.57 -0.93
CA ASN A 392 31.34 35.60 0.13
C ASN A 392 30.09 35.49 1.00
N ASN A 393 29.10 34.68 0.61
CA ASN A 393 27.84 34.49 1.32
C ASN A 393 27.21 33.14 0.99
N SER A 394 27.47 32.13 1.77
CA SER A 394 26.97 30.76 1.58
C SER A 394 25.42 30.60 1.65
N ASN A 395 24.70 31.68 1.95
CA ASN A 395 23.24 31.74 1.90
C ASN A 395 22.72 32.28 0.55
N GLN A 396 23.58 32.47 -0.44
CA GLN A 396 23.24 32.85 -1.78
C GLN A 396 23.70 31.78 -2.79
N TYR A 397 22.83 31.46 -3.72
CA TYR A 397 23.11 30.56 -4.83
C TYR A 397 23.01 31.27 -6.18
N LYS A 398 23.70 30.76 -7.20
CA LYS A 398 23.67 31.31 -8.56
C LYS A 398 22.48 30.75 -9.33
N TYR A 399 21.62 31.65 -9.86
CA TYR A 399 20.46 31.29 -10.69
C TYR A 399 20.28 32.32 -11.80
N ASN A 400 20.17 31.87 -13.06
CA ASN A 400 20.10 32.73 -14.25
C ASN A 400 21.22 33.83 -14.28
N GLY A 401 22.40 33.49 -13.80
CA GLY A 401 23.55 34.41 -13.78
C GLY A 401 23.62 35.31 -12.53
N GLU A 402 22.55 35.41 -11.74
CA GLU A 402 22.43 36.28 -10.57
C GLU A 402 22.64 35.53 -9.24
N TRP A 403 23.08 36.27 -8.20
CA TRP A 403 23.10 35.73 -6.82
C TRP A 403 21.75 35.91 -6.14
N VAL A 404 21.09 34.80 -5.82
CA VAL A 404 19.75 34.76 -5.20
C VAL A 404 19.88 34.28 -3.74
N ASN A 405 19.18 34.92 -2.82
CA ASN A 405 19.16 34.51 -1.42
C ASN A 405 18.35 33.22 -1.24
N MET A 406 18.84 32.31 -0.40
CA MET A 406 18.05 31.19 0.11
C MET A 406 16.97 31.71 1.07
N THR A 407 15.83 31.04 1.11
CA THR A 407 14.89 31.16 2.21
C THR A 407 15.43 30.36 3.40
N ILE A 408 15.46 30.96 4.59
CA ILE A 408 15.96 30.31 5.81
C ILE A 408 14.86 30.34 6.85
N ILE A 409 14.55 29.16 7.41
CA ILE A 409 13.58 29.00 8.50
C ILE A 409 14.34 28.41 9.69
N SER A 410 14.43 29.18 10.79
CA SER A 410 15.07 28.69 12.02
C SER A 410 14.03 28.01 12.90
N GLU A 411 14.30 26.78 13.29
CA GLU A 411 13.45 25.99 14.19
C GLU A 411 14.25 25.41 15.36
N THR A 412 13.56 25.13 16.46
CA THR A 412 14.15 24.52 17.66
C THR A 412 13.67 23.07 17.77
N ILE A 413 14.61 22.14 17.97
CA ILE A 413 14.34 20.70 18.14
C ILE A 413 14.71 20.31 19.57
N LYS A 414 13.74 19.74 20.28
CA LYS A 414 13.97 19.15 21.60
C LYS A 414 14.62 17.78 21.45
N VAL A 415 15.62 17.50 22.29
CA VAL A 415 16.38 16.26 22.25
C VAL A 415 16.45 15.66 23.66
N LYS A 416 15.96 14.42 23.83
CA LYS A 416 16.03 13.70 25.12
C LYS A 416 17.44 13.72 25.69
N GLY A 417 17.58 14.24 26.90
CA GLY A 417 18.85 14.26 27.64
C GLY A 417 19.85 15.31 27.17
N LYS A 418 19.44 16.28 26.36
CA LYS A 418 20.28 17.41 25.89
C LYS A 418 19.50 18.72 25.94
N ASP A 419 20.23 19.84 25.79
CA ASP A 419 19.62 21.14 25.53
C ASP A 419 18.95 21.17 24.14
N ASP A 420 17.98 22.04 23.97
CA ASP A 420 17.31 22.30 22.73
C ASP A 420 18.29 22.75 21.64
N ILE A 421 18.15 22.22 20.42
CA ILE A 421 19.05 22.49 19.30
C ILE A 421 18.36 23.40 18.29
N SER A 422 18.94 24.56 18.01
CA SER A 422 18.49 25.45 16.94
C SER A 422 19.07 25.00 15.60
N VAL A 423 18.23 24.92 14.55
CA VAL A 423 18.62 24.54 13.20
C VAL A 423 18.07 25.52 12.18
N ASP A 424 18.89 25.83 11.16
CA ASP A 424 18.49 26.64 10.00
C ASP A 424 18.15 25.73 8.82
N LEU A 425 16.87 25.65 8.49
CA LEU A 425 16.35 24.94 7.32
C LEU A 425 16.45 25.86 6.11
N LYS A 426 17.19 25.44 5.10
CA LYS A 426 17.50 26.26 3.91
C LYS A 426 16.75 25.76 2.68
N TYR A 427 16.27 26.70 1.90
CA TYR A 427 15.52 26.40 0.67
C TYR A 427 16.03 27.28 -0.49
N THR A 428 16.22 26.63 -1.64
CA THR A 428 16.38 27.29 -2.92
C THR A 428 15.04 27.45 -3.61
N LYS A 429 15.01 28.04 -4.80
CA LYS A 429 13.85 28.03 -5.71
C LYS A 429 13.30 26.62 -5.94
N HIS A 430 14.18 25.63 -6.05
CA HIS A 430 13.80 24.25 -6.38
C HIS A 430 13.45 23.41 -5.12
N GLY A 431 13.56 23.96 -3.92
CA GLY A 431 13.14 23.27 -2.70
C GLY A 431 14.22 23.16 -1.63
N PRO A 432 14.04 22.19 -0.70
CA PRO A 432 14.90 22.01 0.46
C PRO A 432 16.34 21.66 0.10
N VAL A 433 17.29 22.31 0.77
CA VAL A 433 18.73 22.04 0.67
C VAL A 433 19.09 20.93 1.63
N THR A 434 19.49 19.77 1.08
CA THR A 434 19.84 18.60 1.89
C THR A 434 21.29 18.56 2.33
N TYR A 435 22.19 19.18 1.54
CA TYR A 435 23.61 19.17 1.80
C TYR A 435 24.29 20.45 1.28
N VAL A 436 25.27 20.94 2.02
CA VAL A 436 26.12 22.08 1.63
C VAL A 436 27.59 21.69 1.77
N ASP A 437 28.29 21.62 0.65
CA ASP A 437 29.74 21.53 0.60
C ASP A 437 30.36 22.93 0.69
N LYS A 438 30.84 23.26 1.88
CA LYS A 438 31.44 24.58 2.15
C LYS A 438 32.83 24.74 1.53
N VAL A 439 33.52 23.63 1.24
CA VAL A 439 34.89 23.67 0.67
C VAL A 439 34.82 24.07 -0.79
N HIS A 440 33.88 23.48 -1.53
CA HIS A 440 33.73 23.74 -2.96
C HIS A 440 32.66 24.80 -3.27
N ASN A 441 31.98 25.34 -2.25
CA ASN A 441 30.85 26.30 -2.37
C ASN A 441 29.73 25.74 -3.26
N ILE A 442 29.28 24.53 -2.94
CA ILE A 442 28.21 23.83 -3.63
C ILE A 442 27.07 23.52 -2.66
N ALA A 443 25.84 23.60 -3.13
CA ALA A 443 24.65 23.11 -2.41
C ALA A 443 23.85 22.15 -3.27
N TYR A 444 23.20 21.20 -2.61
CA TYR A 444 22.31 20.23 -3.24
C TYR A 444 20.90 20.44 -2.70
N ALA A 445 19.96 20.70 -3.59
CA ALA A 445 18.55 20.87 -3.26
C ALA A 445 17.69 19.87 -4.01
N ILE A 446 16.57 19.46 -3.43
CA ILE A 446 15.64 18.51 -4.02
C ILE A 446 14.34 19.22 -4.34
N ARG A 447 13.91 19.16 -5.60
CA ARG A 447 12.57 19.55 -6.01
C ARG A 447 11.66 18.34 -5.89
N CYS A 448 10.60 18.47 -5.08
CA CYS A 448 9.64 17.39 -4.80
C CYS A 448 8.26 17.83 -5.24
N ALA A 449 7.66 17.16 -6.23
CA ALA A 449 6.28 17.42 -6.66
C ALA A 449 5.27 17.12 -5.55
N TRP A 450 5.59 16.22 -4.64
CA TRP A 450 4.75 15.88 -3.50
C TRP A 450 4.75 16.93 -2.37
N LEU A 451 5.55 17.99 -2.46
CA LEU A 451 5.43 19.17 -1.59
C LEU A 451 4.38 20.17 -2.08
N GLU A 452 3.86 20.00 -3.31
CA GLU A 452 2.71 20.75 -3.78
C GLU A 452 1.44 20.37 -2.99
N PRO A 453 0.39 21.22 -2.99
CA PRO A 453 -0.91 20.86 -2.43
C PRO A 453 -1.43 19.54 -3.02
N GLY A 454 -2.02 18.69 -2.17
CA GLY A 454 -2.49 17.38 -2.59
C GLY A 454 -1.45 16.26 -2.52
N GLY A 455 -0.28 16.52 -1.93
CA GLY A 455 0.81 15.55 -1.81
C GLY A 455 0.73 14.61 -0.60
N SER A 456 -0.35 14.60 0.17
CA SER A 456 -0.56 13.59 1.22
C SER A 456 -0.96 12.24 0.61
N PRO A 457 -0.25 11.15 0.96
CA PRO A 457 -0.51 9.84 0.36
C PRO A 457 -1.93 9.33 0.62
N TYR A 458 -2.58 8.81 -0.41
CA TYR A 458 -3.86 8.09 -0.41
C TYR A 458 -5.12 8.88 0.01
N LEU A 459 -5.02 10.09 0.57
CA LEU A 459 -6.18 10.86 1.04
C LEU A 459 -7.21 11.20 -0.04
N ALA A 460 -6.82 11.23 -1.32
CA ALA A 460 -7.76 11.40 -2.43
C ALA A 460 -8.79 10.26 -2.54
N SER A 461 -8.60 9.15 -1.81
CA SER A 461 -9.59 8.09 -1.68
C SER A 461 -10.93 8.59 -1.11
N LEU A 462 -10.95 9.66 -0.31
CA LEU A 462 -12.21 10.28 0.16
C LEU A 462 -13.16 10.65 -0.99
N ARG A 463 -12.63 11.08 -2.14
CA ARG A 463 -13.46 11.35 -3.35
C ARG A 463 -13.87 10.04 -4.04
N MET A 464 -13.00 9.02 -4.03
CA MET A 464 -13.28 7.71 -4.62
C MET A 464 -14.36 6.96 -3.84
N ASP A 465 -14.38 7.09 -2.52
CA ASP A 465 -15.34 6.44 -1.60
C ASP A 465 -16.80 6.76 -1.95
N GLN A 466 -17.06 7.90 -2.58
CA GLN A 466 -18.40 8.34 -2.98
C GLN A 466 -18.67 8.20 -4.48
N SER A 467 -17.72 7.73 -5.28
CA SER A 467 -17.86 7.55 -6.73
C SER A 467 -18.89 6.48 -7.05
N LYS A 468 -19.78 6.76 -8.02
CA LYS A 468 -20.89 5.89 -8.46
C LYS A 468 -20.67 5.31 -9.84
N THR A 469 -19.87 5.96 -10.66
CA THR A 469 -19.57 5.58 -12.04
C THR A 469 -18.08 5.64 -12.31
N TRP A 470 -17.66 5.06 -13.43
CA TRP A 470 -16.28 5.19 -13.91
C TRP A 470 -15.85 6.64 -14.10
N GLU A 471 -16.73 7.47 -14.63
CA GLU A 471 -16.45 8.89 -14.90
C GLU A 471 -16.21 9.66 -13.60
N GLU A 472 -17.04 9.43 -12.57
CA GLU A 472 -16.86 10.03 -11.25
C GLU A 472 -15.59 9.52 -10.57
N PHE A 473 -15.30 8.22 -10.66
CA PHE A 473 -14.07 7.65 -10.14
C PHE A 473 -12.84 8.21 -10.85
N ARG A 474 -12.90 8.33 -12.18
CA ARG A 474 -11.80 8.91 -12.96
C ARG A 474 -11.60 10.39 -12.66
N GLU A 475 -12.67 11.15 -12.38
CA GLU A 475 -12.58 12.52 -11.89
C GLU A 475 -11.91 12.56 -10.50
N ALA A 476 -12.31 11.69 -9.59
CA ALA A 476 -11.66 11.56 -8.27
C ALA A 476 -10.15 11.24 -8.40
N CYS A 477 -9.76 10.45 -9.39
CA CYS A 477 -8.35 10.14 -9.68
C CYS A 477 -7.49 11.39 -9.97
N ASN A 478 -8.05 12.49 -10.49
CA ASN A 478 -7.32 13.73 -10.74
C ASN A 478 -6.71 14.35 -9.48
N TYR A 479 -7.23 14.00 -8.31
CA TYR A 479 -6.78 14.47 -7.01
C TYR A 479 -5.77 13.53 -6.35
N SER A 480 -5.50 12.36 -6.95
CA SER A 480 -4.55 11.37 -6.42
C SER A 480 -3.12 11.70 -6.88
N HIS A 481 -2.49 12.65 -6.19
CA HIS A 481 -1.14 13.08 -6.53
C HIS A 481 -0.08 12.09 -6.08
N ILE A 482 -0.21 11.51 -4.89
CA ILE A 482 0.78 10.62 -4.27
C ILE A 482 0.10 9.43 -3.59
N PRO A 483 0.70 8.23 -3.73
CA PRO A 483 1.79 7.87 -4.64
C PRO A 483 1.32 7.77 -6.10
N GLY A 484 2.25 7.60 -7.03
CA GLY A 484 1.91 7.20 -8.41
C GLY A 484 1.38 5.77 -8.42
N GLU A 485 0.12 5.59 -8.83
CA GLU A 485 -0.58 4.30 -8.74
C GLU A 485 -1.30 3.95 -10.04
N ASN A 486 -1.51 2.66 -10.26
CA ASN A 486 -2.47 2.10 -11.19
C ASN A 486 -3.79 1.93 -10.46
N MET A 487 -4.71 2.85 -10.62
CA MET A 487 -6.05 2.75 -10.07
C MET A 487 -6.92 1.89 -10.97
N ILE A 488 -7.59 0.90 -10.42
CA ILE A 488 -8.55 0.05 -11.14
C ILE A 488 -9.96 0.24 -10.60
N TRP A 489 -10.95 0.01 -11.45
CA TRP A 489 -12.37 0.13 -11.16
C TRP A 489 -13.14 -1.04 -11.76
N ALA A 490 -14.09 -1.60 -11.00
CA ALA A 490 -15.10 -2.51 -11.50
C ALA A 490 -16.45 -2.16 -10.86
N ASP A 491 -17.52 -2.08 -11.66
CA ASP A 491 -18.84 -1.68 -11.17
C ASP A 491 -19.94 -2.71 -11.45
N LYS A 492 -21.07 -2.55 -10.78
CA LYS A 492 -22.25 -3.40 -10.95
C LYS A 492 -22.94 -3.24 -12.29
N GLU A 493 -22.64 -2.19 -13.04
CA GLU A 493 -23.15 -1.95 -14.39
C GLU A 493 -22.36 -2.72 -15.44
N GLY A 494 -21.27 -3.38 -15.05
CA GLY A 494 -20.47 -4.24 -15.90
C GLY A 494 -19.21 -3.59 -16.47
N ASN A 495 -18.88 -2.36 -16.06
CA ASN A 495 -17.67 -1.69 -16.53
C ASN A 495 -16.45 -2.13 -15.72
N ILE A 496 -15.32 -2.20 -16.41
CA ILE A 496 -13.99 -2.37 -15.83
C ILE A 496 -13.06 -1.29 -16.38
N GLY A 497 -12.28 -0.64 -15.52
CA GLY A 497 -11.44 0.48 -15.93
C GLY A 497 -10.08 0.51 -15.22
N TRP A 498 -9.15 1.23 -15.83
CA TRP A 498 -7.84 1.52 -15.30
C TRP A 498 -7.44 2.96 -15.59
N GLN A 499 -6.87 3.66 -14.62
CA GLN A 499 -6.28 4.99 -14.72
C GLN A 499 -4.95 5.04 -13.99
N ALA A 500 -3.87 5.42 -14.67
CA ALA A 500 -2.61 5.74 -14.00
C ALA A 500 -2.71 7.11 -13.33
N VAL A 501 -2.34 7.19 -12.04
CA VAL A 501 -2.38 8.44 -11.26
C VAL A 501 -0.98 8.86 -10.79
N GLY A 502 -0.91 9.94 -10.04
CA GLY A 502 0.32 10.52 -9.48
C GLY A 502 0.74 11.81 -10.19
N ILE A 503 1.21 12.78 -9.41
CA ILE A 503 1.71 14.05 -9.94
C ILE A 503 2.99 13.81 -10.74
N ALA A 504 3.04 14.27 -11.99
CA ALA A 504 4.09 13.98 -12.95
C ALA A 504 4.65 15.28 -13.54
N PRO A 505 5.84 15.74 -13.13
CA PRO A 505 6.46 16.91 -13.72
C PRO A 505 6.85 16.65 -15.17
N ILE A 506 6.66 17.63 -16.03
CA ILE A 506 7.04 17.61 -17.44
C ILE A 506 8.48 18.13 -17.56
N ARG A 507 9.41 17.25 -17.92
CA ARG A 507 10.81 17.59 -18.17
C ARG A 507 11.05 17.71 -19.67
N THR A 508 11.53 18.87 -20.14
CA THR A 508 11.69 19.11 -21.59
C THR A 508 13.05 18.70 -22.12
N ASN A 509 14.12 18.84 -21.33
CA ASN A 509 15.49 18.67 -21.77
C ASN A 509 16.37 17.77 -20.89
N PHE A 510 15.77 17.03 -19.94
CA PHE A 510 16.46 16.05 -19.09
C PHE A 510 15.51 14.92 -18.70
N SER A 511 16.07 13.81 -18.20
CA SER A 511 15.30 12.60 -17.93
C SER A 511 14.77 12.51 -16.49
N GLY A 512 15.33 13.26 -15.54
CA GLY A 512 15.08 13.09 -14.11
C GLY A 512 15.82 11.90 -13.48
N LEU A 513 16.73 11.25 -14.22
CA LEU A 513 17.45 10.07 -13.73
C LEU A 513 18.90 10.34 -13.33
N VAL A 514 19.37 11.56 -13.46
CA VAL A 514 20.68 12.03 -13.01
C VAL A 514 20.59 13.48 -12.55
N PRO A 515 21.37 13.89 -11.53
CA PRO A 515 21.39 15.25 -11.04
C PRO A 515 21.69 16.29 -12.12
N VAL A 516 21.09 17.47 -12.02
CA VAL A 516 21.23 18.58 -12.96
C VAL A 516 21.69 19.86 -12.26
N PRO A 517 22.36 20.81 -12.99
CA PRO A 517 22.66 22.12 -12.46
C PRO A 517 21.40 22.93 -12.10
N GLY A 518 21.42 23.59 -10.94
CA GLY A 518 20.35 24.47 -10.45
C GLY A 518 20.43 25.90 -10.99
N ASP A 519 21.01 26.11 -12.16
CA ASP A 519 21.36 27.43 -12.70
C ASP A 519 20.30 28.05 -13.62
N GLY A 520 19.14 27.39 -13.79
CA GLY A 520 18.00 27.83 -14.61
C GLY A 520 17.88 27.15 -15.96
N ARG A 521 18.81 26.27 -16.34
CA ARG A 521 18.76 25.55 -17.63
C ARG A 521 17.83 24.34 -17.61
N TYR A 522 17.55 23.78 -16.43
CA TYR A 522 16.77 22.57 -16.24
C TYR A 522 15.56 22.86 -15.37
N GLU A 523 14.42 23.07 -16.00
CA GLU A 523 13.17 23.43 -15.31
C GLU A 523 12.05 22.45 -15.63
N TRP A 524 11.09 22.34 -14.73
CA TRP A 524 9.83 21.66 -15.03
C TRP A 524 8.90 22.61 -15.78
N ASP A 525 8.29 22.11 -16.84
CA ASP A 525 7.29 22.81 -17.64
C ASP A 525 5.87 22.41 -17.17
N GLY A 526 5.60 22.65 -15.89
CA GLY A 526 4.35 22.26 -15.24
C GLY A 526 4.21 20.74 -14.98
N TYR A 527 2.97 20.30 -14.86
CA TYR A 527 2.61 18.92 -14.54
C TYR A 527 1.69 18.34 -15.62
N LEU A 528 1.87 17.07 -15.94
CA LEU A 528 0.96 16.34 -16.82
C LEU A 528 -0.37 16.13 -16.09
N PRO A 529 -1.53 16.59 -16.67
CA PRO A 529 -2.84 16.29 -16.10
C PRO A 529 -3.04 14.80 -15.91
N ILE A 530 -3.54 14.38 -14.74
CA ILE A 530 -3.65 12.95 -14.40
C ILE A 530 -4.57 12.22 -15.37
N ASN A 531 -5.65 12.85 -15.83
CA ASN A 531 -6.56 12.27 -16.82
C ASN A 531 -5.95 12.11 -18.23
N GLU A 532 -4.82 12.76 -18.53
CA GLU A 532 -4.02 12.54 -19.75
C GLU A 532 -2.99 11.42 -19.59
N LYS A 533 -2.80 10.88 -18.39
CA LYS A 533 -1.97 9.70 -18.18
C LYS A 533 -2.62 8.47 -18.80
N PRO A 534 -1.86 7.37 -19.01
CA PRO A 534 -2.43 6.16 -19.60
C PRO A 534 -3.66 5.67 -18.85
N ASN A 535 -4.68 5.25 -19.60
CA ASN A 535 -5.93 4.72 -19.05
C ASN A 535 -6.62 3.79 -20.06
N THR A 536 -7.57 3.00 -19.60
CA THR A 536 -8.48 2.21 -20.44
C THR A 536 -9.82 2.00 -19.76
N LEU A 537 -10.87 1.85 -20.55
CA LEU A 537 -12.21 1.46 -20.13
C LEU A 537 -12.66 0.29 -21.01
N ASN A 538 -13.17 -0.77 -20.38
CA ASN A 538 -13.70 -1.95 -21.05
C ASN A 538 -12.76 -2.52 -22.14
N PRO A 539 -11.52 -2.90 -21.78
CA PRO A 539 -10.57 -3.42 -22.76
C PRO A 539 -11.13 -4.66 -23.46
N PRO A 540 -10.82 -4.85 -24.75
CA PRO A 540 -11.39 -5.94 -25.55
C PRO A 540 -11.01 -7.34 -25.06
N GLU A 541 -9.93 -7.47 -24.30
CA GLU A 541 -9.50 -8.71 -23.64
C GLU A 541 -10.47 -9.14 -22.53
N GLY A 542 -11.32 -8.24 -22.04
CA GLY A 542 -12.27 -8.47 -20.95
C GLY A 542 -11.62 -8.45 -19.55
N PHE A 543 -10.38 -8.05 -19.45
CA PHE A 543 -9.69 -7.85 -18.18
C PHE A 543 -8.57 -6.81 -18.31
N PHE A 544 -8.14 -6.25 -17.18
CA PHE A 544 -6.91 -5.46 -17.08
C PHE A 544 -6.14 -5.88 -15.82
N ALA A 545 -4.83 -6.08 -15.94
CA ALA A 545 -4.01 -6.55 -14.83
C ALA A 545 -2.66 -5.84 -14.78
N THR A 546 -2.23 -5.53 -13.56
CA THR A 546 -0.89 -4.98 -13.32
C THR A 546 -0.27 -5.56 -12.05
N ALA A 547 1.04 -5.79 -12.13
CA ALA A 547 1.89 -6.22 -11.03
C ALA A 547 3.18 -5.39 -10.99
N ASN A 548 3.06 -4.07 -11.21
CA ASN A 548 4.11 -3.05 -11.25
C ASN A 548 5.04 -3.10 -12.49
N GLN A 549 4.77 -3.99 -13.44
CA GLN A 549 5.41 -3.91 -14.76
C GLN A 549 4.90 -2.68 -15.52
N ASN A 550 5.62 -2.26 -16.54
CA ASN A 550 5.14 -1.20 -17.42
C ASN A 550 3.92 -1.69 -18.22
N VAL A 551 2.78 -1.08 -17.95
CA VAL A 551 1.49 -1.33 -18.66
C VAL A 551 1.09 -0.15 -19.55
N THR A 552 1.98 0.85 -19.71
CA THR A 552 1.73 1.99 -20.59
C THR A 552 1.68 1.54 -22.04
N PRO A 553 0.66 1.93 -22.82
CA PRO A 553 0.57 1.60 -24.24
C PRO A 553 1.82 2.03 -25.03
N ASN A 554 2.25 1.21 -25.98
CA ASN A 554 3.48 1.47 -26.76
C ASN A 554 3.43 2.77 -27.57
N ASP A 555 2.25 3.23 -27.94
CA ASP A 555 2.03 4.45 -28.70
C ASP A 555 1.90 5.71 -27.85
N TYR A 556 1.95 5.59 -26.52
CA TYR A 556 1.90 6.72 -25.59
C TYR A 556 3.09 7.66 -25.82
N LYS A 557 2.84 8.98 -25.77
CA LYS A 557 3.84 9.97 -26.23
C LYS A 557 4.54 10.74 -25.09
N ARG A 558 3.99 10.74 -23.87
CA ARG A 558 4.45 11.62 -22.78
C ARG A 558 5.41 10.91 -21.83
N TRP A 559 6.38 10.15 -22.36
CA TRP A 559 7.38 9.44 -21.58
C TRP A 559 8.27 10.35 -20.73
N ASN A 560 8.43 11.62 -21.12
CA ASN A 560 9.14 12.64 -20.38
C ASN A 560 8.49 13.03 -19.03
N ALA A 561 7.28 12.56 -18.78
CA ALA A 561 6.54 12.77 -17.54
C ALA A 561 6.21 11.47 -16.80
N ILE A 562 6.58 10.28 -17.31
CA ILE A 562 6.25 8.99 -16.69
C ILE A 562 7.47 8.37 -16.02
N GLY A 563 8.57 8.18 -16.76
CA GLY A 563 9.77 7.53 -16.26
C GLY A 563 10.09 6.23 -16.99
N PHE A 564 11.21 5.58 -16.59
CA PHE A 564 11.82 4.48 -17.32
C PHE A 564 12.19 3.28 -16.44
N SER A 565 11.95 3.35 -15.12
CA SER A 565 12.30 2.29 -14.17
C SER A 565 11.05 1.53 -13.74
N TRP A 566 11.01 0.20 -13.97
CA TRP A 566 9.86 -0.65 -13.70
C TRP A 566 10.29 -1.94 -13.01
N SER A 567 9.33 -2.59 -12.34
CA SER A 567 9.54 -3.94 -11.79
C SER A 567 9.66 -4.98 -12.91
N ASP A 568 10.30 -6.11 -12.60
CA ASP A 568 10.35 -7.26 -13.50
C ASP A 568 8.92 -7.69 -13.91
N PRO A 569 8.69 -8.17 -15.15
CA PRO A 569 7.34 -8.41 -15.67
C PRO A 569 6.69 -9.72 -15.17
N TYR A 570 7.46 -10.65 -14.57
CA TYR A 570 7.08 -12.05 -14.39
C TYR A 570 5.78 -12.28 -13.60
N ARG A 571 5.49 -11.45 -12.57
CA ARG A 571 4.21 -11.52 -11.84
C ARG A 571 3.05 -11.13 -12.75
N GLY A 572 3.19 -10.02 -13.45
CA GLY A 572 2.20 -9.53 -14.41
C GLY A 572 1.99 -10.50 -15.58
N ASP A 573 3.09 -11.06 -16.13
CA ASP A 573 3.03 -12.05 -17.22
C ASP A 573 2.23 -13.29 -16.79
N ARG A 574 2.43 -13.76 -15.54
CA ARG A 574 1.67 -14.91 -15.02
C ARG A 574 0.19 -14.58 -14.82
N VAL A 575 -0.15 -13.41 -14.29
CA VAL A 575 -1.54 -12.98 -14.14
C VAL A 575 -2.22 -12.87 -15.50
N ASN A 576 -1.57 -12.23 -16.49
CA ASN A 576 -2.08 -12.10 -17.85
C ASN A 576 -2.22 -13.46 -18.56
N GLU A 577 -1.28 -14.39 -18.36
CA GLU A 577 -1.34 -15.75 -18.89
C GLU A 577 -2.60 -16.49 -18.40
N VAL A 578 -2.88 -16.42 -17.09
CA VAL A 578 -4.05 -17.09 -16.50
C VAL A 578 -5.35 -16.45 -16.96
N LEU A 579 -5.48 -15.13 -16.83
CA LEU A 579 -6.71 -14.43 -17.21
C LEU A 579 -6.98 -14.51 -18.72
N GLY A 580 -5.95 -14.41 -19.55
CA GLY A 580 -6.06 -14.48 -21.02
C GLY A 580 -6.43 -15.86 -21.56
N SER A 581 -6.14 -16.93 -20.81
CA SER A 581 -6.47 -18.31 -21.19
C SER A 581 -7.76 -18.84 -20.55
N ALA A 582 -8.23 -18.19 -19.48
CA ALA A 582 -9.36 -18.65 -18.69
C ALA A 582 -10.71 -18.36 -19.34
N LYS A 583 -11.70 -19.22 -19.06
CA LYS A 583 -13.10 -19.01 -19.38
C LYS A 583 -13.95 -19.42 -18.19
N LYS A 584 -14.96 -18.63 -17.86
CA LYS A 584 -15.84 -18.88 -16.70
C LYS A 584 -15.06 -18.92 -15.38
N ILE A 585 -14.29 -17.87 -15.14
CA ILE A 585 -13.51 -17.69 -13.93
C ILE A 585 -14.46 -17.63 -12.71
N THR A 586 -14.10 -18.29 -11.63
CA THR A 586 -14.84 -18.29 -10.37
C THR A 586 -14.14 -17.45 -9.30
N MET A 587 -14.81 -17.17 -8.17
CA MET A 587 -14.17 -16.57 -7.00
C MET A 587 -12.97 -17.40 -6.51
N ASP A 588 -13.06 -18.72 -6.56
CA ASP A 588 -11.95 -19.59 -6.13
C ASP A 588 -10.76 -19.54 -7.09
N ASP A 589 -10.98 -19.36 -8.40
CA ASP A 589 -9.92 -19.12 -9.37
C ASP A 589 -9.24 -17.77 -9.11
N MET A 590 -10.01 -16.73 -8.76
CA MET A 590 -9.47 -15.42 -8.39
C MET A 590 -8.58 -15.51 -7.13
N LYS A 591 -9.03 -16.23 -6.10
CA LYS A 591 -8.24 -16.50 -4.89
C LYS A 591 -6.96 -17.26 -5.22
N ALA A 592 -7.08 -18.34 -6.02
CA ALA A 592 -5.94 -19.16 -6.43
C ALA A 592 -4.89 -18.35 -7.20
N LEU A 593 -5.33 -17.41 -8.06
CA LEU A 593 -4.44 -16.55 -8.82
C LEU A 593 -3.70 -15.54 -7.90
N GLN A 594 -4.37 -15.00 -6.89
CA GLN A 594 -3.76 -14.04 -5.95
C GLN A 594 -2.64 -14.68 -5.12
N VAL A 595 -2.70 -15.98 -4.90
CA VAL A 595 -1.70 -16.75 -4.16
C VAL A 595 -0.93 -17.74 -5.03
N ASP A 596 -0.97 -17.58 -6.37
CA ASP A 596 -0.26 -18.47 -7.28
C ASP A 596 1.26 -18.37 -7.08
N TYR A 597 1.88 -19.52 -6.83
CA TYR A 597 3.31 -19.65 -6.60
C TYR A 597 4.09 -20.13 -7.83
N LEU A 598 3.48 -20.14 -9.02
CA LEU A 598 4.21 -20.48 -10.24
C LEU A 598 5.26 -19.42 -10.58
N SER A 599 6.50 -19.87 -10.75
CA SER A 599 7.65 -19.03 -11.11
C SER A 599 7.95 -19.12 -12.60
N ILE A 600 7.70 -18.04 -13.36
CA ILE A 600 8.13 -17.96 -14.77
C ILE A 600 9.67 -18.03 -14.91
N PRO A 601 10.49 -17.39 -14.06
CA PRO A 601 11.93 -17.59 -14.10
C PRO A 601 12.34 -19.07 -13.92
N ALA A 602 11.64 -19.86 -13.09
CA ALA A 602 11.92 -21.30 -12.96
C ALA A 602 11.62 -22.05 -14.27
N ARG A 603 10.49 -21.72 -14.90
CA ARG A 603 10.08 -22.29 -16.18
C ARG A 603 11.08 -22.00 -17.32
N ILE A 604 11.84 -20.90 -17.21
CA ILE A 604 12.90 -20.52 -18.15
C ILE A 604 14.22 -21.21 -17.80
N LEU A 605 14.62 -21.20 -16.54
CA LEU A 605 15.96 -21.61 -16.11
C LEU A 605 16.14 -23.12 -16.01
N ILE A 606 15.12 -23.86 -15.52
CA ILE A 606 15.24 -25.31 -15.28
C ILE A 606 15.52 -26.11 -16.56
N PRO A 607 14.84 -25.87 -17.69
CA PRO A 607 15.14 -26.57 -18.95
C PRO A 607 16.58 -26.37 -19.46
N LEU A 608 17.24 -25.27 -19.09
CA LEU A 608 18.63 -25.02 -19.47
C LEU A 608 19.63 -25.94 -18.75
N LEU A 609 19.19 -26.65 -17.73
CA LEU A 609 20.01 -27.65 -17.02
C LEU A 609 19.98 -29.02 -17.69
N ASP A 610 19.08 -29.29 -18.67
CA ASP A 610 18.88 -30.63 -19.25
C ASP A 610 20.08 -31.15 -20.03
N GLY A 611 20.87 -30.28 -20.66
CA GLY A 611 22.09 -30.65 -21.37
C GLY A 611 23.37 -30.70 -20.50
N LEU A 612 23.24 -30.44 -19.18
CA LEU A 612 24.38 -30.29 -18.30
C LEU A 612 24.57 -31.57 -17.45
N SER A 613 25.84 -31.88 -17.20
CA SER A 613 26.23 -33.06 -16.38
C SER A 613 26.54 -32.64 -14.96
N PHE A 614 25.97 -33.34 -14.01
CA PHE A 614 26.20 -33.18 -12.57
C PHE A 614 26.64 -34.49 -11.91
N ALA A 615 27.29 -34.39 -10.77
CA ALA A 615 27.75 -35.56 -10.00
C ALA A 615 27.24 -35.47 -8.55
N GLY A 616 27.23 -36.62 -7.86
CA GLY A 616 26.88 -36.73 -6.44
C GLY A 616 25.50 -36.12 -6.14
N LYS A 617 25.41 -35.35 -5.07
CA LYS A 617 24.18 -34.70 -4.58
C LYS A 617 23.54 -33.79 -5.63
N SER A 618 24.35 -33.09 -6.42
CA SER A 618 23.83 -32.22 -7.51
C SER A 618 23.11 -33.05 -8.60
N ALA A 619 23.60 -34.28 -8.90
CA ALA A 619 22.89 -35.16 -9.84
C ALA A 619 21.56 -35.66 -9.25
N GLU A 620 21.52 -36.01 -7.99
CA GLU A 620 20.29 -36.40 -7.28
C GLU A 620 19.27 -35.26 -7.28
N ALA A 621 19.72 -34.04 -6.92
CA ALA A 621 18.88 -32.83 -6.90
C ALA A 621 18.36 -32.48 -8.32
N LYS A 622 19.21 -32.58 -9.38
CA LYS A 622 18.72 -32.35 -10.76
C LYS A 622 17.64 -33.35 -11.14
N ASN A 623 17.76 -34.61 -10.72
CA ASN A 623 16.75 -35.64 -11.01
C ASN A 623 15.40 -35.33 -10.32
N LYS A 624 15.39 -34.71 -9.15
CA LYS A 624 14.17 -34.26 -8.47
C LYS A 624 13.41 -33.21 -9.28
N LEU A 625 14.10 -32.37 -10.04
CA LEU A 625 13.47 -31.34 -10.87
C LEU A 625 12.74 -31.89 -12.13
N ASN A 626 12.92 -33.16 -12.45
CA ASN A 626 12.26 -33.76 -13.60
C ASN A 626 10.73 -33.84 -13.38
N GLY A 627 9.98 -33.16 -14.26
CA GLY A 627 8.52 -33.15 -14.19
C GLY A 627 7.95 -32.21 -13.11
N TRP A 628 8.78 -31.37 -12.49
CA TRP A 628 8.31 -30.34 -11.57
C TRP A 628 7.45 -29.29 -12.30
N ASP A 629 6.39 -28.83 -11.64
CA ASP A 629 5.41 -27.88 -12.19
C ASP A 629 5.80 -26.40 -12.02
N TYR A 630 7.02 -26.11 -11.55
CA TYR A 630 7.58 -24.78 -11.30
C TYR A 630 6.85 -23.95 -10.21
N LYS A 631 6.09 -24.62 -9.35
CA LYS A 631 5.41 -23.96 -8.24
C LYS A 631 6.27 -23.98 -6.98
N LEU A 632 6.40 -22.83 -6.37
CA LEU A 632 7.18 -22.63 -5.14
C LEU A 632 6.32 -22.92 -3.90
N GLU A 633 5.72 -24.13 -3.85
CA GLU A 633 4.89 -24.55 -2.73
C GLU A 633 5.70 -24.81 -1.47
N PRO A 634 5.14 -24.55 -0.26
CA PRO A 634 5.91 -24.71 0.98
C PRO A 634 6.46 -26.14 1.19
N ASN A 635 5.77 -27.17 0.78
CA ASN A 635 6.16 -28.57 0.94
C ASN A 635 7.01 -29.12 -0.21
N SER A 636 7.32 -28.32 -1.25
CA SER A 636 8.11 -28.75 -2.39
C SER A 636 9.61 -28.74 -2.09
N ILE A 637 10.26 -29.85 -2.38
CA ILE A 637 11.72 -30.00 -2.36
C ILE A 637 12.33 -29.30 -3.59
N GLU A 638 11.67 -29.46 -4.74
CA GLU A 638 12.06 -28.88 -6.02
C GLU A 638 12.12 -27.36 -5.95
N ALA A 639 11.18 -26.72 -5.23
CA ALA A 639 11.15 -25.29 -4.99
C ALA A 639 12.39 -24.83 -4.21
N ALA A 640 12.81 -25.55 -3.18
CA ALA A 640 14.02 -25.22 -2.43
C ALA A 640 15.26 -25.33 -3.30
N ILE A 641 15.38 -26.40 -4.09
CA ILE A 641 16.49 -26.61 -5.04
C ILE A 641 16.54 -25.46 -6.05
N TYR A 642 15.41 -25.10 -6.63
CA TYR A 642 15.34 -24.01 -7.58
C TYR A 642 15.69 -22.66 -6.97
N VAL A 643 15.11 -22.29 -5.83
CA VAL A 643 15.35 -20.98 -5.20
C VAL A 643 16.82 -20.86 -4.75
N ALA A 644 17.44 -21.93 -4.26
CA ALA A 644 18.86 -21.92 -3.96
C ALA A 644 19.70 -21.71 -5.24
N PHE A 645 19.34 -22.34 -6.35
CA PHE A 645 19.96 -22.14 -7.65
C PHE A 645 19.78 -20.71 -8.17
N GLU A 646 18.55 -20.19 -8.17
CA GLU A 646 18.20 -18.80 -8.58
C GLU A 646 19.04 -17.77 -7.80
N ASN A 647 19.12 -17.92 -6.48
CA ASN A 647 19.91 -17.04 -5.63
C ASN A 647 21.41 -17.07 -6.00
N GLN A 648 21.94 -18.25 -6.32
CA GLN A 648 23.35 -18.35 -6.74
C GLN A 648 23.59 -17.77 -8.15
N ILE A 649 22.63 -17.86 -9.06
CA ILE A 649 22.69 -17.17 -10.36
C ILE A 649 22.84 -15.66 -10.11
N ARG A 650 21.97 -15.07 -9.30
CA ARG A 650 22.00 -13.63 -9.01
C ARG A 650 23.31 -13.21 -8.33
N LEU A 651 23.76 -13.93 -7.32
CA LEU A 651 25.03 -13.65 -6.63
C LEU A 651 26.25 -13.74 -7.57
N LEU A 652 26.33 -14.79 -8.38
CA LEU A 652 27.41 -14.96 -9.34
C LEU A 652 27.38 -13.94 -10.46
N ALA A 653 26.18 -13.55 -10.94
CA ALA A 653 26.02 -12.53 -11.97
C ALA A 653 26.45 -11.16 -11.44
N ASN A 654 25.99 -10.76 -10.26
CA ASN A 654 26.39 -9.50 -9.63
C ASN A 654 27.92 -9.43 -9.41
N HIS A 655 28.50 -10.54 -8.96
CA HIS A 655 29.95 -10.61 -8.77
C HIS A 655 30.75 -10.56 -10.10
N LYS A 656 30.25 -11.21 -11.17
CA LYS A 656 30.93 -11.34 -12.44
C LYS A 656 30.77 -10.13 -13.33
N PHE A 657 29.56 -9.57 -13.42
CA PHE A 657 29.19 -8.62 -14.45
C PHE A 657 29.19 -7.16 -13.96
N ILE A 658 29.04 -6.93 -12.65
CA ILE A 658 29.14 -5.58 -12.10
C ILE A 658 30.61 -5.29 -11.80
N PRO A 659 31.20 -4.26 -12.45
CA PRO A 659 32.58 -3.83 -12.16
C PRO A 659 32.77 -3.49 -10.68
N GLU A 660 33.91 -3.79 -10.11
CA GLU A 660 34.20 -3.55 -8.68
C GLU A 660 33.95 -2.09 -8.28
N THR A 661 34.34 -1.15 -9.13
CA THR A 661 34.15 0.30 -8.90
C THR A 661 32.70 0.75 -8.96
N GLY A 662 31.78 -0.12 -9.38
CA GLY A 662 30.35 0.18 -9.51
C GLY A 662 29.46 -0.52 -8.50
N LYS A 663 29.98 -1.46 -7.69
CA LYS A 663 29.18 -2.32 -6.79
C LYS A 663 28.42 -1.54 -5.72
N ASP A 664 28.91 -0.38 -5.31
CA ASP A 664 28.23 0.46 -4.34
C ASP A 664 26.99 1.18 -4.94
N PHE A 665 26.91 1.26 -6.27
CA PHE A 665 25.87 1.99 -6.98
C PHE A 665 24.94 1.08 -7.79
N ILE A 666 25.44 -0.04 -8.29
CA ILE A 666 24.66 -1.10 -8.94
C ILE A 666 24.78 -2.34 -8.08
N THR A 667 23.86 -2.51 -7.14
CA THR A 667 23.91 -3.59 -6.14
C THR A 667 23.38 -4.91 -6.68
N SER A 668 22.53 -4.88 -7.70
CA SER A 668 21.95 -6.06 -8.34
C SER A 668 21.56 -5.80 -9.78
N ILE A 669 21.61 -6.86 -10.59
CA ILE A 669 21.08 -6.89 -11.95
C ILE A 669 19.64 -7.40 -11.87
N GLN A 670 18.68 -6.70 -12.49
CA GLN A 670 17.29 -7.16 -12.53
C GLN A 670 17.18 -8.53 -13.22
N MET A 671 16.25 -9.35 -12.73
CA MET A 671 16.04 -10.71 -13.23
C MET A 671 15.72 -10.73 -14.72
N LYS A 672 14.93 -9.80 -15.21
CA LYS A 672 14.61 -9.69 -16.65
C LYS A 672 15.88 -9.51 -17.49
N LYS A 673 16.73 -8.58 -17.10
CA LYS A 673 17.99 -8.32 -17.79
C LYS A 673 18.91 -9.54 -17.74
N LEU A 674 19.00 -10.18 -16.57
CA LEU A 674 19.83 -11.36 -16.37
C LEU A 674 19.36 -12.55 -17.20
N LEU A 675 18.05 -12.81 -17.25
CA LEU A 675 17.49 -13.89 -18.06
C LEU A 675 17.65 -13.63 -19.55
N ASP A 676 17.54 -12.39 -20.02
CA ASP A 676 17.82 -12.04 -21.42
C ASP A 676 19.25 -12.42 -21.81
N TRP A 677 20.24 -12.17 -20.97
CA TRP A 677 21.63 -12.56 -21.19
C TRP A 677 21.83 -14.08 -21.16
N ILE A 678 21.11 -14.78 -20.29
CA ILE A 678 21.19 -16.25 -20.18
C ILE A 678 20.53 -16.93 -21.39
N ILE A 679 19.39 -16.41 -21.84
CA ILE A 679 18.65 -16.96 -23.00
C ILE A 679 19.44 -16.71 -24.29
N THR A 680 19.98 -15.51 -24.44
CA THR A 680 20.76 -15.08 -25.60
C THR A 680 22.17 -14.69 -25.15
N PRO A 681 23.03 -15.69 -24.87
CA PRO A 681 24.37 -15.42 -24.34
C PRO A 681 25.27 -14.75 -25.38
N ASP A 682 26.01 -13.75 -24.95
CA ASP A 682 27.00 -13.00 -25.71
C ASP A 682 28.42 -13.15 -25.15
N ASP A 683 29.36 -12.34 -25.61
CA ASP A 683 30.80 -12.37 -25.24
C ASP A 683 31.06 -12.12 -23.74
N ARG A 684 30.05 -11.64 -22.96
CA ARG A 684 30.17 -11.53 -21.49
C ARG A 684 30.38 -12.89 -20.82
N PHE A 685 29.92 -13.98 -21.46
CA PHE A 685 30.17 -15.35 -21.01
C PHE A 685 31.48 -15.94 -21.53
N GLY A 686 32.19 -15.26 -22.40
CA GLY A 686 33.51 -15.66 -22.96
C GLY A 686 33.48 -15.91 -24.44
N SER A 687 34.60 -16.37 -25.00
CA SER A 687 34.79 -16.59 -26.45
C SER A 687 33.86 -17.64 -27.06
N ASN A 688 33.31 -18.55 -26.24
CA ASN A 688 32.20 -19.41 -26.61
C ASN A 688 31.03 -19.13 -25.64
N PRO A 689 30.13 -18.21 -26.01
CA PRO A 689 29.09 -17.74 -25.11
C PRO A 689 28.17 -18.81 -24.55
N ILE A 690 27.79 -19.80 -25.37
CA ILE A 690 26.93 -20.92 -24.94
C ILE A 690 27.64 -21.77 -23.90
N LEU A 691 28.86 -22.20 -24.17
CA LEU A 691 29.65 -22.99 -23.21
C LEU A 691 29.91 -22.21 -21.91
N GLY A 692 30.20 -20.91 -22.01
CA GLY A 692 30.45 -20.05 -20.85
C GLY A 692 29.20 -19.87 -20.00
N ARG A 693 27.99 -19.70 -20.60
CA ARG A 693 26.71 -19.73 -19.93
C ARG A 693 26.46 -21.05 -19.21
N ASP A 694 26.70 -22.19 -19.91
CA ASP A 694 26.46 -23.51 -19.35
C ASP A 694 27.36 -23.80 -18.13
N GLN A 695 28.61 -23.38 -18.20
CA GLN A 695 29.54 -23.43 -17.07
C GLN A 695 29.09 -22.52 -15.91
N PHE A 696 28.56 -21.33 -16.22
CA PHE A 696 28.02 -20.41 -15.24
C PHE A 696 26.79 -21.02 -14.51
N LEU A 697 25.85 -21.61 -15.25
CA LEU A 697 24.66 -22.27 -14.70
C LEU A 697 25.05 -23.50 -13.87
N SER A 698 26.00 -24.35 -14.36
CA SER A 698 26.48 -25.49 -13.60
C SER A 698 27.14 -25.08 -12.29
N LYS A 699 27.93 -24.01 -12.29
CA LYS A 699 28.55 -23.46 -11.08
C LYS A 699 27.51 -22.95 -10.11
N ALA A 700 26.49 -22.23 -10.59
CA ALA A 700 25.41 -21.73 -9.76
C ALA A 700 24.60 -22.86 -9.12
N PHE A 701 24.26 -23.89 -9.90
CA PHE A 701 23.52 -25.06 -9.42
C PHE A 701 24.29 -25.81 -8.32
N ASN A 702 25.55 -26.16 -8.57
CA ASN A 702 26.36 -26.84 -7.56
C ASN A 702 26.54 -26.04 -6.26
N LYS A 703 26.66 -24.70 -6.36
CA LYS A 703 26.70 -23.82 -5.18
C LYS A 703 25.37 -23.76 -4.44
N GLY A 704 24.26 -23.79 -5.17
CA GLY A 704 22.91 -23.83 -4.58
C GLY A 704 22.68 -25.13 -3.80
N ILE A 705 23.08 -26.26 -4.36
CA ILE A 705 22.98 -27.57 -3.69
C ILE A 705 23.84 -27.61 -2.43
N LYS A 706 25.09 -27.14 -2.50
CA LYS A 706 25.97 -27.05 -1.32
C LYS A 706 25.35 -26.14 -0.22
N TYR A 707 24.75 -25.02 -0.59
CA TYR A 707 24.06 -24.16 0.36
C TYR A 707 22.90 -24.87 1.06
N LEU A 708 22.14 -25.71 0.35
CA LEU A 708 21.05 -26.48 0.94
C LEU A 708 21.58 -27.57 1.87
N GLU A 709 22.66 -28.28 1.52
CA GLU A 709 23.34 -29.25 2.42
C GLU A 709 23.77 -28.57 3.72
N GLU A 710 24.40 -27.41 3.64
CA GLU A 710 24.86 -26.64 4.81
C GLU A 710 23.70 -26.13 5.67
N THR A 711 22.57 -25.78 5.06
CA THR A 711 21.42 -25.17 5.75
C THR A 711 20.43 -26.21 6.27
N LEU A 712 20.09 -27.21 5.45
CA LEU A 712 19.01 -28.16 5.70
C LEU A 712 19.54 -29.60 6.01
N GLY A 713 20.86 -29.84 5.89
CA GLY A 713 21.48 -31.14 6.10
C GLY A 713 21.54 -32.00 4.85
N ASP A 714 22.13 -33.23 5.00
CA ASP A 714 22.48 -34.06 3.87
C ASP A 714 21.32 -34.83 3.23
N ASP A 715 20.19 -34.96 3.92
CA ASP A 715 19.03 -35.71 3.42
C ASP A 715 18.11 -34.81 2.61
N LEU A 716 18.04 -35.04 1.27
CA LEU A 716 17.18 -34.29 0.36
C LEU A 716 15.69 -34.32 0.76
N ASN A 717 15.24 -35.36 1.43
CA ASN A 717 13.82 -35.47 1.84
C ASN A 717 13.44 -34.43 2.91
N ASN A 718 14.40 -33.78 3.54
CA ASN A 718 14.22 -32.71 4.51
C ASN A 718 14.31 -31.31 3.88
N TRP A 719 14.48 -31.20 2.55
CA TRP A 719 14.65 -29.93 1.86
C TRP A 719 13.32 -29.29 1.45
N GLN A 720 12.27 -29.40 2.28
CA GLN A 720 11.05 -28.64 2.01
C GLN A 720 11.35 -27.14 1.95
N TYR A 721 10.74 -26.46 0.99
CA TYR A 721 10.93 -25.01 0.80
C TYR A 721 10.44 -24.22 2.00
N GLY A 722 9.18 -24.44 2.42
CA GLY A 722 8.54 -23.76 3.54
C GLY A 722 8.91 -24.37 4.88
N GLN A 723 9.91 -23.84 5.53
CA GLN A 723 10.34 -24.25 6.87
C GLN A 723 11.13 -23.12 7.56
N GLU A 724 11.24 -23.16 8.89
CA GLU A 724 11.87 -22.12 9.69
C GLU A 724 13.33 -21.84 9.26
N LYS A 725 14.07 -22.87 8.90
CA LYS A 725 15.47 -22.76 8.44
C LYS A 725 15.60 -22.24 7.01
N PHE A 726 14.50 -22.20 6.24
CA PHE A 726 14.54 -21.76 4.86
C PHE A 726 13.45 -20.72 4.58
N LYS A 727 12.28 -21.05 3.99
CA LYS A 727 11.27 -20.04 3.69
C LYS A 727 10.16 -20.02 4.74
N HIS A 728 10.09 -18.93 5.49
CA HIS A 728 9.09 -18.74 6.54
C HIS A 728 8.63 -17.29 6.64
N THR A 729 7.55 -17.06 7.36
CA THR A 729 7.10 -15.73 7.77
C THR A 729 7.19 -15.59 9.28
N TYR A 730 7.69 -14.45 9.73
CA TYR A 730 7.83 -14.09 11.14
C TYR A 730 7.68 -12.58 11.26
N MET A 731 6.72 -12.13 12.05
CA MET A 731 6.44 -10.71 12.25
C MET A 731 7.05 -10.25 13.57
N ALA A 732 8.24 -9.68 13.49
CA ALA A 732 8.90 -9.08 14.64
C ALA A 732 8.27 -7.72 14.95
N HIS A 733 7.92 -7.49 16.20
CA HIS A 733 7.57 -6.18 16.71
C HIS A 733 8.82 -5.31 16.80
N ALA A 734 8.66 -3.98 16.61
CA ALA A 734 9.80 -3.05 16.61
C ALA A 734 10.62 -3.07 17.91
N LEU A 735 10.00 -3.42 19.03
CA LEU A 735 10.62 -3.52 20.37
C LEU A 735 11.02 -4.97 20.73
N GLY A 736 10.51 -6.00 20.02
CA GLY A 736 10.58 -7.40 20.43
C GLY A 736 11.97 -7.92 20.73
N LYS A 737 12.99 -7.50 19.98
CA LYS A 737 14.37 -7.95 20.18
C LYS A 737 15.13 -7.29 21.35
N PHE A 738 14.56 -6.22 21.93
CA PHE A 738 15.20 -5.46 23.01
C PHE A 738 14.61 -5.76 24.38
N VAL A 739 13.56 -6.57 24.45
CA VAL A 739 12.85 -6.94 25.68
C VAL A 739 13.17 -8.36 26.09
N ASN A 740 12.88 -8.67 27.35
CA ASN A 740 13.01 -10.05 27.87
C ASN A 740 12.09 -11.03 27.14
N GLU A 741 12.37 -12.34 27.22
CA GLU A 741 11.65 -13.37 26.47
C GLU A 741 10.16 -13.45 26.78
N GLU A 742 9.73 -13.14 28.01
CA GLU A 742 8.30 -13.09 28.37
C GLU A 742 7.55 -11.98 27.60
N THR A 743 8.15 -10.80 27.55
CA THR A 743 7.58 -9.67 26.82
C THR A 743 7.65 -9.90 25.31
N LYS A 744 8.75 -10.43 24.80
CA LYS A 744 8.94 -10.77 23.40
C LYS A 744 7.89 -11.74 22.88
N ALA A 745 7.57 -12.77 23.68
CA ALA A 745 6.53 -13.75 23.33
C ALA A 745 5.11 -13.14 23.17
N LYS A 746 4.86 -11.96 23.77
CA LYS A 746 3.62 -11.20 23.58
C LYS A 746 3.65 -10.32 22.32
N LEU A 747 4.84 -9.85 21.93
CA LEU A 747 5.03 -8.87 20.87
C LEU A 747 5.24 -9.51 19.51
N ASP A 748 6.07 -10.55 19.40
CA ASP A 748 6.46 -11.19 18.15
C ASP A 748 5.48 -12.30 17.75
N ILE A 749 5.31 -12.54 16.45
CA ILE A 749 4.34 -13.50 15.91
C ILE A 749 5.01 -14.42 14.88
N GLY A 750 4.82 -15.72 15.03
CA GLY A 750 5.38 -16.75 14.17
C GLY A 750 6.54 -17.49 14.83
N PRO A 751 7.37 -18.28 14.07
CA PRO A 751 7.34 -18.42 12.61
C PRO A 751 6.30 -19.42 12.08
N LEU A 752 5.92 -19.25 10.78
CA LEU A 752 5.15 -20.23 10.02
C LEU A 752 5.79 -20.46 8.64
N PRO A 753 5.69 -21.66 8.05
CA PRO A 753 6.15 -21.94 6.68
C PRO A 753 5.51 -21.02 5.63
N ARG A 754 6.25 -20.68 4.57
CA ARG A 754 5.74 -19.88 3.45
C ARG A 754 6.15 -20.47 2.10
N GLY A 755 5.35 -20.21 1.06
CA GLY A 755 5.66 -20.48 -0.34
C GLY A 755 6.01 -19.20 -1.11
N GLY A 756 6.20 -19.33 -2.43
CA GLY A 756 6.43 -18.19 -3.34
C GLY A 756 7.77 -17.47 -3.17
N ASN A 757 8.01 -16.49 -4.02
CA ASN A 757 9.11 -15.54 -3.90
C ASN A 757 8.70 -14.16 -4.49
N ALA A 758 9.66 -13.27 -4.79
CA ALA A 758 9.38 -11.94 -5.34
C ALA A 758 8.82 -11.96 -6.78
N TYR A 759 8.96 -13.08 -7.50
CA TYR A 759 8.59 -13.22 -8.91
C TYR A 759 7.28 -14.00 -9.14
N THR A 760 6.64 -14.48 -8.09
CA THR A 760 5.34 -15.17 -8.16
C THR A 760 4.19 -14.21 -7.84
N PRO A 761 2.97 -14.36 -8.41
CA PRO A 761 1.80 -13.56 -8.02
C PRO A 761 1.56 -13.57 -6.50
N GLY A 762 1.55 -14.73 -5.86
CA GLY A 762 1.60 -14.87 -4.39
C GLY A 762 2.97 -14.43 -3.87
N SER A 763 3.25 -13.12 -3.93
CA SER A 763 4.58 -12.59 -3.67
C SER A 763 4.97 -12.65 -2.19
N THR A 764 6.13 -13.23 -1.93
CA THR A 764 6.75 -13.35 -0.60
C THR A 764 8.21 -12.89 -0.68
N GLY A 765 8.42 -11.58 -0.76
CA GLY A 765 9.76 -10.99 -0.87
C GLY A 765 10.65 -11.24 0.36
N GLY A 766 11.93 -10.90 0.23
CA GLY A 766 12.98 -11.24 1.19
C GLY A 766 13.59 -12.61 0.94
N ASN A 767 14.68 -12.90 1.65
CA ASN A 767 15.37 -14.18 1.57
C ASN A 767 14.58 -15.29 2.28
N ASN A 768 15.20 -15.99 3.21
CA ASN A 768 14.56 -17.08 3.96
C ASN A 768 13.38 -16.58 4.79
N ARG A 769 13.50 -15.44 5.48
CA ARG A 769 12.37 -14.79 6.14
C ARG A 769 11.63 -13.89 5.14
N GLN A 770 10.32 -14.06 5.05
CA GLN A 770 9.48 -13.12 4.31
C GLN A 770 9.51 -11.75 5.01
N SER A 771 10.08 -10.73 4.34
CA SER A 771 10.13 -9.36 4.84
C SER A 771 9.13 -8.43 4.13
N SER A 772 8.69 -8.82 2.93
CA SER A 772 7.70 -8.06 2.14
C SER A 772 6.71 -8.98 1.43
N GLY A 773 5.60 -8.41 0.96
CA GLY A 773 4.54 -9.14 0.26
C GLY A 773 3.15 -8.66 0.66
N ALA A 774 2.11 -9.42 0.28
CA ALA A 774 0.73 -9.09 0.55
C ALA A 774 0.34 -9.45 1.99
N SER A 775 0.38 -8.50 2.92
CA SER A 775 -0.28 -8.67 4.24
C SER A 775 -1.79 -8.50 4.14
N PHE A 776 -2.25 -7.70 3.18
CA PHE A 776 -3.65 -7.45 2.85
C PHE A 776 -3.96 -7.96 1.45
N ARG A 777 -5.09 -8.64 1.26
CA ARG A 777 -5.66 -9.05 -0.02
C ARG A 777 -7.15 -8.81 0.01
N MET A 778 -7.72 -8.40 -1.12
CA MET A 778 -9.17 -8.24 -1.26
C MET A 778 -9.62 -8.67 -2.65
N ILE A 779 -10.76 -9.38 -2.71
CA ILE A 779 -11.45 -9.71 -3.95
C ILE A 779 -12.92 -9.33 -3.76
N VAL A 780 -13.48 -8.59 -4.72
CA VAL A 780 -14.84 -8.07 -4.67
C VAL A 780 -15.63 -8.59 -5.88
N ASN A 781 -16.81 -9.14 -5.61
CA ASN A 781 -17.84 -9.45 -6.61
C ASN A 781 -18.85 -8.31 -6.64
N THR A 782 -18.95 -7.59 -7.75
CA THR A 782 -19.85 -6.43 -7.86
C THR A 782 -21.33 -6.80 -7.96
N GLY A 783 -21.65 -8.06 -8.24
CA GLY A 783 -23.02 -8.58 -8.29
C GLY A 783 -23.58 -8.94 -6.90
N ASN A 784 -22.70 -9.19 -5.92
CA ASN A 784 -23.08 -9.42 -4.52
C ASN A 784 -21.98 -8.97 -3.58
N TRP A 785 -22.16 -7.84 -2.95
CA TRP A 785 -21.16 -7.23 -2.07
C TRP A 785 -20.80 -8.09 -0.84
N ASP A 786 -21.73 -8.93 -0.34
CA ASP A 786 -21.48 -9.86 0.77
C ASP A 786 -20.61 -11.08 0.38
N ASP A 787 -20.32 -11.28 -0.91
CA ASP A 787 -19.40 -12.32 -1.39
C ASP A 787 -17.95 -11.84 -1.43
N ALA A 788 -17.68 -10.58 -1.11
CA ALA A 788 -16.32 -10.08 -1.02
C ALA A 788 -15.51 -10.86 0.02
N VAL A 789 -14.23 -11.06 -0.28
CA VAL A 789 -13.31 -11.77 0.61
C VAL A 789 -12.03 -10.99 0.81
N SER A 790 -11.41 -11.16 1.97
CA SER A 790 -10.16 -10.48 2.31
C SER A 790 -9.25 -11.34 3.20
N THR A 791 -8.03 -10.87 3.37
CA THR A 791 -7.13 -11.25 4.47
C THR A 791 -6.33 -10.03 4.90
N ASN A 792 -5.98 -9.93 6.19
CA ASN A 792 -5.18 -8.83 6.73
C ASN A 792 -4.29 -9.31 7.89
N GLY A 793 -3.14 -9.92 7.57
CA GLY A 793 -2.21 -10.40 8.60
C GLY A 793 -1.38 -9.27 9.23
N PRO A 794 -1.13 -9.33 10.54
CA PRO A 794 -1.50 -10.40 11.47
C PRO A 794 -2.87 -10.22 12.13
N GLY A 795 -3.45 -9.03 12.10
CA GLY A 795 -4.72 -8.68 12.73
C GLY A 795 -4.99 -7.17 12.66
N GLN A 796 -6.15 -6.77 13.15
CA GLN A 796 -6.62 -5.38 13.10
C GLN A 796 -6.02 -4.53 14.24
N SER A 797 -5.77 -5.12 15.41
CA SER A 797 -5.24 -4.40 16.55
C SER A 797 -3.72 -4.39 16.59
N GLY A 798 -3.13 -3.27 17.02
CA GLY A 798 -1.72 -3.15 17.38
C GLY A 798 -1.44 -3.36 18.86
N ASN A 799 -2.46 -3.54 19.69
CA ASN A 799 -2.29 -3.83 21.11
C ASN A 799 -2.09 -5.34 21.31
N PRO A 800 -0.94 -5.79 21.86
CA PRO A 800 -0.64 -7.21 22.06
C PRO A 800 -1.62 -7.95 23.00
N GLU A 801 -2.34 -7.22 23.85
CA GLU A 801 -3.36 -7.80 24.74
C GLU A 801 -4.73 -7.97 24.07
N SER A 802 -4.91 -7.44 22.86
CA SER A 802 -6.15 -7.57 22.10
C SER A 802 -6.26 -8.96 21.45
N PRO A 803 -7.47 -9.59 21.48
CA PRO A 803 -7.69 -10.83 20.74
C PRO A 803 -7.56 -10.65 19.22
N PHE A 804 -7.54 -9.42 18.73
CA PHE A 804 -7.38 -9.06 17.31
C PHE A 804 -5.95 -8.64 16.92
N TYR A 805 -4.97 -8.92 17.77
CA TYR A 805 -3.55 -8.63 17.50
C TYR A 805 -2.96 -9.60 16.47
N SER A 806 -3.28 -10.90 16.60
CA SER A 806 -2.67 -11.97 15.79
C SER A 806 -3.67 -13.01 15.25
N ASN A 807 -4.97 -12.78 15.42
CA ASN A 807 -6.04 -13.74 15.07
C ASN A 807 -6.09 -14.06 13.57
N LEU A 808 -5.56 -13.20 12.71
CA LEU A 808 -5.52 -13.39 11.26
C LEU A 808 -4.16 -13.88 10.74
N PHE A 809 -3.15 -14.04 11.60
CA PHE A 809 -1.81 -14.42 11.17
C PHE A 809 -1.75 -15.82 10.55
N GLU A 810 -2.28 -16.83 11.23
CA GLU A 810 -2.25 -18.21 10.74
C GLU A 810 -3.10 -18.42 9.48
N PRO A 811 -4.36 -17.93 9.39
CA PRO A 811 -5.13 -17.98 8.15
C PRO A 811 -4.41 -17.27 7.00
N TRP A 812 -3.86 -16.08 7.24
CA TRP A 812 -3.10 -15.35 6.23
C TRP A 812 -1.84 -16.10 5.77
N ALA A 813 -1.06 -16.68 6.68
CA ALA A 813 0.14 -17.45 6.35
C ALA A 813 -0.17 -18.71 5.54
N LYS A 814 -1.39 -19.26 5.69
CA LYS A 814 -1.92 -20.41 4.94
C LYS A 814 -2.74 -20.00 3.71
N ASP A 815 -2.66 -18.75 3.27
CA ASP A 815 -3.34 -18.19 2.11
C ASP A 815 -4.88 -18.35 2.15
N GLN A 816 -5.46 -18.33 3.35
CA GLN A 816 -6.90 -18.39 3.57
C GLN A 816 -7.51 -16.99 3.61
N TYR A 817 -8.79 -16.92 3.24
CA TYR A 817 -9.58 -15.69 3.22
C TYR A 817 -10.73 -15.76 4.20
N PHE A 818 -11.17 -14.60 4.67
CA PHE A 818 -12.41 -14.42 5.39
C PHE A 818 -13.41 -13.59 4.59
N PRO A 819 -14.73 -13.76 4.78
CA PRO A 819 -15.74 -12.95 4.10
C PRO A 819 -15.74 -11.52 4.62
N VAL A 820 -15.92 -10.56 3.71
CA VAL A 820 -16.08 -9.13 4.01
C VAL A 820 -17.57 -8.80 3.84
N TYR A 821 -18.32 -8.86 4.93
CA TYR A 821 -19.74 -8.60 4.89
C TYR A 821 -20.06 -7.11 4.82
N TYR A 822 -21.03 -6.76 4.01
CA TYR A 822 -21.48 -5.40 3.72
C TYR A 822 -22.90 -5.12 4.20
N SER A 823 -23.80 -6.11 4.04
CA SER A 823 -25.17 -5.96 4.49
C SER A 823 -25.27 -6.03 6.03
N ARG A 824 -26.10 -5.16 6.62
CA ARG A 824 -26.32 -5.09 8.07
C ARG A 824 -26.68 -6.46 8.67
N ILE A 825 -27.50 -7.24 7.99
CA ILE A 825 -27.96 -8.56 8.46
C ILE A 825 -26.77 -9.53 8.61
N LYS A 826 -25.85 -9.54 7.65
CA LYS A 826 -24.66 -10.38 7.71
C LYS A 826 -23.69 -9.88 8.77
N ILE A 827 -23.49 -8.58 8.87
CA ILE A 827 -22.62 -7.96 9.88
C ILE A 827 -23.13 -8.30 11.29
N ASP A 828 -24.43 -8.14 11.56
CA ASP A 828 -25.01 -8.47 12.86
C ASP A 828 -24.79 -9.95 13.24
N SER A 829 -24.76 -10.86 12.26
CA SER A 829 -24.58 -12.30 12.51
C SER A 829 -23.16 -12.69 12.93
N VAL A 830 -22.16 -11.84 12.65
CA VAL A 830 -20.72 -12.07 12.97
C VAL A 830 -20.16 -11.05 13.97
N THR A 831 -20.99 -10.13 14.44
CA THR A 831 -20.60 -9.12 15.42
C THR A 831 -20.33 -9.75 16.78
N VAL A 832 -19.15 -9.50 17.33
CA VAL A 832 -18.73 -10.01 18.65
C VAL A 832 -18.65 -8.92 19.71
N ASN A 833 -18.60 -7.64 19.30
CA ASN A 833 -18.63 -6.51 20.22
C ASN A 833 -19.46 -5.36 19.64
N LYS A 834 -20.27 -4.72 20.50
CA LYS A 834 -21.11 -3.57 20.16
C LYS A 834 -20.78 -2.42 21.10
N THR A 835 -20.27 -1.34 20.55
CA THR A 835 -19.96 -0.10 21.29
C THR A 835 -20.89 1.02 20.83
N LEU A 836 -21.46 1.75 21.76
CA LEU A 836 -22.21 2.98 21.52
C LEU A 836 -21.39 4.16 22.03
N LEU A 837 -20.95 5.02 21.13
CA LEU A 837 -20.39 6.31 21.48
C LEU A 837 -21.51 7.32 21.61
N ASN A 838 -21.58 8.01 22.74
CA ASN A 838 -22.60 9.01 23.01
C ASN A 838 -21.95 10.40 23.14
N PRO A 839 -22.63 11.47 22.66
CA PRO A 839 -22.22 12.82 22.96
C PRO A 839 -22.14 13.04 24.48
N LYS A 840 -21.05 13.65 24.94
CA LYS A 840 -20.93 14.07 26.34
C LYS A 840 -21.84 15.29 26.55
N LYS A 841 -22.77 15.18 27.50
CA LYS A 841 -23.70 16.25 27.86
C LYS A 841 -23.00 17.37 28.65
#